data_e26a9477d61eb6bf49df72997eae6e88
#
_entry.id   e26a9477d61eb6bf49df72997eae6e88
#
_cell.length_a   1.000
_cell.length_b   1.000
_cell.length_c   1.000
_cell.angle_alpha   90.00
_cell.angle_beta   90.00
_cell.angle_gamma   90.00
#
_symmetry.space_group_name_H-M   'P 1'
#
loop_
_entity.id
_entity.type
_entity.pdbx_description
1 polymer ?
#
loop_
_entity_poly.entity_id
_entity_poly.type
_entity_poly.pdbx_seq_one_letter_code
_entity_poly.pdbx_strand_id
1 'polypeptide(L)'
;MKLIIYSCQESLRLFRVMMIFAAILCSNSLFADGSKDLYPSGATGVRAYLRSSNATTVSWPFANQGFHYVYAKAGERITMASSAQNTGGNAKIRLYSPNGTLVVDNTSAGVITNRTAELAGPQLSGQTGGNSYTPIYYLVPNGGDGIYRVEFVARATNDPQNTFNANDNWTQSIGDAGIMAWDVSVINPGNTAFIPGRVYTNVLNLTNGIGQANSSGFYGKLYTLTKDGYTYRVSNNGNNGFYFTFFVNNNGFLDANTQLPIYQSLPSSSASDLAGKVQNPNNADTNQNITHKMFYTLPSSDLPASSVGAVPGNTTWLKNTVVTPHVSNVTLTGVEGTPGQVSNKGGYIKFNADVQGNYTISITGTPANPSFVTRVLTGASSAGLNQIYWDSKDGANNASPVGTFPVTITIRLQGAEVHFPYMDMEYNRFGTIVELLNYANLNQVVSDIVYWNDSNIPNASNGSNPNPKNNSHLPPANSTGLSSNTNGHIWGVGGSGTSGQFGDMRAIDTWTFIKGQETSVTASVVVKSADLMVSSITPDQTNLHLGEAVAYTVKVKNGGPSDVTGAPFTFKIPSGLSPQNIQFIANGCGSESVALSYNAGTNTYSSSLNLPNGCEITYVITVTVSNTATAGNQFVEAAILRTNDVTDPDATDPNINTLPTSAQSECANNGLGGSCNNIKNNNAVLVTLPCYNNPNTTNAGVPVVHGITLLQRAGTDNGNWPMIRNSAYTVLESNTKGFVITRMTSDPAQSTAANYITKITNPVEGMMVYDTFSKCLKIYSDGAWKCFNKPACP
;
A
#
# COMPACT_ATOMS: atom_id res chain seq x y z
N MET A 1 -16.07 80.12 -4.67
CA MET A 1 -16.98 78.88 -4.60
C MET A 1 -17.53 78.45 -5.92
N LYS A 2 -17.89 79.25 -6.88
CA LYS A 2 -18.36 78.76 -8.24
C LYS A 2 -17.24 78.17 -9.12
N LEU A 3 -15.98 78.58 -8.99
CA LEU A 3 -14.86 78.01 -9.78
C LEU A 3 -14.43 76.63 -9.33
N ILE A 4 -14.58 76.30 -8.03
CA ILE A 4 -14.23 74.95 -7.49
C ILE A 4 -15.28 73.94 -7.89
N ILE A 5 -16.54 74.32 -8.07
CA ILE A 5 -17.61 73.38 -8.49
C ILE A 5 -17.49 73.03 -9.96
N TYR A 6 -17.00 73.96 -10.79
CA TYR A 6 -16.77 73.66 -12.23
C TYR A 6 -15.60 72.71 -12.47
N SER A 7 -14.49 72.83 -11.69
CA SER A 7 -13.34 71.93 -11.74
C SER A 7 -13.69 70.52 -11.29
N CYS A 8 -14.56 70.38 -10.32
CA CYS A 8 -14.99 69.05 -9.82
C CYS A 8 -15.97 68.36 -10.78
N GLN A 9 -16.79 69.08 -11.53
CA GLN A 9 -17.67 68.53 -12.55
C GLN A 9 -16.92 68.09 -13.81
N GLU A 10 -15.91 68.80 -14.22
CA GLU A 10 -15.06 68.45 -15.36
C GLU A 10 -14.18 67.21 -15.04
N SER A 11 -13.59 67.12 -13.81
CA SER A 11 -12.85 65.95 -13.41
C SER A 11 -13.75 64.67 -13.26
N LEU A 12 -15.01 64.84 -12.82
CA LEU A 12 -15.97 63.72 -12.75
C LEU A 12 -16.42 63.26 -14.17
N ARG A 13 -16.51 64.23 -15.14
CA ARG A 13 -16.79 63.88 -16.55
C ARG A 13 -15.62 63.17 -17.22
N LEU A 14 -14.37 63.66 -17.02
CA LEU A 14 -13.18 62.98 -17.49
C LEU A 14 -13.03 61.59 -16.87
N PHE A 15 -13.31 61.44 -15.59
CA PHE A 15 -13.28 60.13 -14.89
C PHE A 15 -14.37 59.18 -15.42
N ARG A 16 -15.58 59.66 -15.71
CA ARG A 16 -16.64 58.85 -16.37
C ARG A 16 -16.30 58.50 -17.79
N VAL A 17 -15.73 59.44 -18.57
CA VAL A 17 -15.26 59.15 -19.92
C VAL A 17 -14.08 58.19 -19.92
N MET A 18 -13.14 58.29 -18.98
CA MET A 18 -12.04 57.33 -18.77
C MET A 18 -12.54 55.99 -18.30
N MET A 19 -13.56 55.92 -17.43
CA MET A 19 -14.17 54.63 -17.04
C MET A 19 -14.98 54.00 -18.20
N ILE A 20 -15.64 54.81 -19.06
CA ILE A 20 -16.32 54.31 -20.26
C ILE A 20 -15.30 53.92 -21.33
N PHE A 21 -14.18 54.60 -21.49
CA PHE A 21 -13.07 54.17 -22.35
C PHE A 21 -12.32 52.97 -21.76
N ALA A 22 -12.14 52.86 -20.48
CA ALA A 22 -11.61 51.66 -19.82
C ALA A 22 -12.59 50.48 -19.91
N ALA A 23 -13.90 50.70 -19.86
CA ALA A 23 -14.92 49.69 -20.08
C ALA A 23 -15.07 49.33 -21.59
N ILE A 24 -14.74 50.22 -22.54
CA ILE A 24 -14.70 49.95 -23.98
C ILE A 24 -13.36 49.30 -24.37
N LEU A 25 -12.27 49.54 -23.63
CA LEU A 25 -10.99 48.78 -23.76
C LEU A 25 -10.98 47.45 -23.03
N CYS A 26 -11.95 47.11 -22.19
CA CYS A 26 -12.38 45.77 -21.92
C CYS A 26 -13.12 45.21 -23.16
N SER A 27 -12.47 45.36 -24.35
CA SER A 27 -12.91 44.79 -25.57
C SER A 27 -13.17 43.30 -25.36
N ASN A 28 -14.35 42.91 -25.76
CA ASN A 28 -14.75 41.53 -26.00
C ASN A 28 -13.58 40.73 -26.53
N SER A 29 -12.73 40.20 -25.64
CA SER A 29 -11.85 39.13 -26.00
C SER A 29 -12.77 37.96 -26.29
N LEU A 30 -12.95 37.72 -27.57
CA LEU A 30 -13.61 36.51 -28.04
C LEU A 30 -12.78 35.35 -27.57
N PHE A 31 -13.21 34.71 -26.49
CA PHE A 31 -12.57 33.56 -25.91
C PHE A 31 -12.90 32.38 -26.82
N ALA A 32 -11.88 31.85 -27.45
CA ALA A 32 -11.90 30.55 -28.13
C ALA A 32 -11.07 29.59 -27.36
N ASP A 33 -11.48 28.35 -27.24
CA ASP A 33 -10.70 27.32 -26.56
C ASP A 33 -10.00 26.42 -27.61
N GLY A 34 -8.76 26.76 -27.96
CA GLY A 34 -8.05 26.05 -29.03
C GLY A 34 -6.67 26.61 -29.38
N SER A 35 -6.31 26.53 -30.67
CA SER A 35 -4.98 26.95 -31.11
C SER A 35 -4.70 28.44 -30.92
N LYS A 36 -5.74 29.31 -30.98
CA LYS A 36 -5.61 30.73 -30.68
C LYS A 36 -4.98 31.00 -29.30
N ASP A 37 -5.34 30.22 -28.28
CA ASP A 37 -4.83 30.38 -26.89
C ASP A 37 -3.40 29.86 -26.76
N LEU A 38 -3.01 28.87 -27.55
CA LEU A 38 -1.62 28.45 -27.66
C LEU A 38 -0.74 29.47 -28.37
N TYR A 39 -1.36 30.22 -29.33
CA TYR A 39 -0.69 31.21 -30.19
C TYR A 39 -1.41 32.55 -30.10
N PRO A 40 -1.41 33.26 -28.98
CA PRO A 40 -1.97 34.60 -28.91
C PRO A 40 -1.24 35.57 -29.83
N SER A 41 -1.77 36.73 -30.04
CA SER A 41 -1.10 37.79 -30.82
C SER A 41 0.28 38.11 -30.23
N GLY A 42 1.33 38.14 -31.06
CA GLY A 42 2.71 38.31 -30.62
C GLY A 42 3.37 37.07 -30.02
N ALA A 43 2.76 35.89 -30.16
CA ALA A 43 3.37 34.63 -29.77
C ALA A 43 4.72 34.42 -30.45
N THR A 44 5.69 33.93 -29.68
CA THR A 44 7.06 33.63 -30.12
C THR A 44 7.28 32.13 -30.35
N GLY A 45 8.39 31.79 -30.95
CA GLY A 45 8.76 30.40 -31.22
C GLY A 45 8.08 29.82 -32.45
N VAL A 46 8.02 28.49 -32.47
CA VAL A 46 7.49 27.71 -33.59
C VAL A 46 6.08 27.26 -33.29
N ARG A 47 5.25 27.23 -34.38
CA ARG A 47 3.91 26.66 -34.26
C ARG A 47 3.98 25.12 -34.26
N ALA A 48 3.43 24.52 -33.27
CA ALA A 48 3.13 23.09 -33.26
C ALA A 48 1.74 22.84 -33.86
N TYR A 49 1.62 21.86 -34.71
CA TYR A 49 0.36 21.42 -35.31
C TYR A 49 -0.30 20.39 -34.41
N LEU A 50 -1.62 20.38 -34.33
CA LEU A 50 -2.34 19.25 -33.76
C LEU A 50 -2.23 18.06 -34.72
N ARG A 51 -1.54 17.01 -34.31
CA ARG A 51 -1.42 15.77 -35.07
C ARG A 51 -2.63 14.88 -34.81
N SER A 52 -3.45 14.70 -35.83
CA SER A 52 -4.70 13.97 -35.67
C SER A 52 -5.08 13.22 -36.95
N SER A 53 -5.38 11.93 -36.77
CA SER A 53 -5.86 11.06 -37.85
C SER A 53 -7.10 10.29 -37.36
N ASN A 54 -7.75 9.60 -38.30
CA ASN A 54 -8.84 8.69 -38.00
C ASN A 54 -8.36 7.27 -37.62
N ALA A 55 -7.05 7.07 -37.47
CA ALA A 55 -6.50 5.79 -37.07
C ALA A 55 -6.89 5.43 -35.63
N THR A 56 -7.42 4.25 -35.48
CA THR A 56 -7.74 3.68 -34.14
C THR A 56 -6.62 2.76 -33.61
N THR A 57 -5.68 2.39 -34.46
CA THR A 57 -4.51 1.60 -34.12
C THR A 57 -3.48 2.49 -33.44
N VAL A 58 -2.83 1.92 -32.42
CA VAL A 58 -1.71 2.58 -31.74
C VAL A 58 -0.62 2.80 -32.77
N SER A 59 -0.29 4.05 -33.05
CA SER A 59 0.81 4.40 -33.94
C SER A 59 2.08 4.67 -33.14
N TRP A 60 2.01 5.37 -32.02
CA TRP A 60 3.12 5.60 -31.12
C TRP A 60 2.92 6.92 -30.34
N PRO A 61 3.03 6.92 -29.00
CA PRO A 61 2.81 5.78 -28.09
C PRO A 61 1.33 5.41 -27.98
N PHE A 62 0.45 6.32 -28.34
CA PHE A 62 -1.00 6.16 -28.40
C PHE A 62 -1.50 6.43 -29.83
N ALA A 63 -2.76 6.12 -30.09
CA ALA A 63 -3.37 6.50 -31.37
C ALA A 63 -3.38 8.03 -31.53
N ASN A 64 -3.00 8.50 -32.73
CA ASN A 64 -3.02 9.92 -33.06
C ASN A 64 -4.45 10.40 -33.29
N GLN A 65 -5.14 10.75 -32.19
CA GLN A 65 -6.53 11.19 -32.20
C GLN A 65 -6.63 12.58 -31.57
N GLY A 66 -7.16 13.53 -32.34
CA GLY A 66 -7.39 14.90 -31.87
C GLY A 66 -8.70 15.03 -31.10
N PHE A 67 -8.82 14.27 -30.00
CA PHE A 67 -10.03 14.31 -29.16
C PHE A 67 -10.03 15.53 -28.27
N HIS A 68 -11.15 16.25 -28.27
CA HIS A 68 -11.46 17.32 -27.35
C HIS A 68 -12.78 17.02 -26.67
N TYR A 69 -12.92 17.40 -25.43
CA TYR A 69 -14.12 17.21 -24.65
C TYR A 69 -14.64 18.57 -24.21
N VAL A 70 -15.93 18.78 -24.36
CA VAL A 70 -16.57 20.05 -24.04
C VAL A 70 -17.79 19.81 -23.17
N TYR A 71 -17.82 20.41 -22.00
CA TYR A 71 -19.01 20.42 -21.16
C TYR A 71 -19.97 21.51 -21.64
N ALA A 72 -21.20 21.13 -21.94
CA ALA A 72 -22.24 22.05 -22.38
C ALA A 72 -23.60 21.72 -21.77
N LYS A 73 -24.45 22.74 -21.62
CA LYS A 73 -25.77 22.66 -21.00
C LYS A 73 -26.84 22.92 -22.08
N ALA A 74 -28.05 22.46 -21.83
CA ALA A 74 -29.21 22.68 -22.68
C ALA A 74 -29.38 24.17 -23.02
N GLY A 75 -29.59 24.47 -24.29
CA GLY A 75 -29.71 25.83 -24.82
C GLY A 75 -28.38 26.52 -25.15
N GLU A 76 -27.22 26.01 -24.68
CA GLU A 76 -25.91 26.47 -25.13
C GLU A 76 -25.61 25.96 -26.56
N ARG A 77 -24.63 26.59 -27.22
CA ARG A 77 -24.20 26.13 -28.56
C ARG A 77 -22.73 25.76 -28.50
N ILE A 78 -22.41 24.56 -28.94
CA ILE A 78 -21.03 24.15 -29.19
C ILE A 78 -20.63 24.63 -30.56
N THR A 79 -19.49 25.30 -30.66
CA THR A 79 -18.89 25.73 -31.94
C THR A 79 -17.65 24.91 -32.21
N MET A 80 -17.39 24.59 -33.49
CA MET A 80 -16.23 23.79 -33.89
C MET A 80 -15.69 24.31 -35.21
N ALA A 81 -14.37 24.41 -35.31
CA ALA A 81 -13.69 24.79 -36.53
C ALA A 81 -12.28 24.22 -36.64
N SER A 82 -11.80 24.04 -37.85
CA SER A 82 -10.44 23.52 -38.09
C SER A 82 -9.90 24.05 -39.41
N SER A 83 -8.61 24.30 -39.49
CA SER A 83 -7.92 24.64 -40.73
C SER A 83 -7.94 23.48 -41.74
N ALA A 84 -8.09 22.24 -41.29
CA ALA A 84 -8.16 21.08 -42.17
C ALA A 84 -9.52 20.94 -42.90
N GLN A 85 -10.57 21.64 -42.46
CA GLN A 85 -11.88 21.57 -43.08
C GLN A 85 -11.86 22.08 -44.54
N ASN A 86 -12.68 21.47 -45.38
CA ASN A 86 -12.78 21.77 -46.80
C ASN A 86 -11.50 21.52 -47.62
N THR A 87 -10.54 20.78 -47.06
CA THR A 87 -9.32 20.39 -47.78
C THR A 87 -9.47 19.07 -48.56
N GLY A 88 -10.58 18.36 -48.36
CA GLY A 88 -10.86 17.06 -48.97
C GLY A 88 -10.20 15.89 -48.20
N GLY A 89 -10.11 14.74 -48.84
CA GLY A 89 -9.54 13.52 -48.21
C GLY A 89 -10.31 13.06 -46.99
N ASN A 90 -9.61 12.75 -45.91
CA ASN A 90 -10.18 12.30 -44.62
C ASN A 90 -10.61 13.46 -43.72
N ALA A 91 -10.35 14.71 -44.09
CA ALA A 91 -10.59 15.88 -43.26
C ALA A 91 -12.04 15.99 -42.83
N LYS A 92 -12.26 16.06 -41.51
CA LYS A 92 -13.59 16.22 -40.95
C LYS A 92 -13.56 16.68 -39.51
N ILE A 93 -14.70 17.17 -39.04
CA ILE A 93 -15.00 17.39 -37.62
C ILE A 93 -16.22 16.54 -37.30
N ARG A 94 -16.12 15.78 -36.23
CA ARG A 94 -17.19 14.97 -35.62
C ARG A 94 -17.53 15.47 -34.24
N LEU A 95 -18.82 15.42 -33.90
CA LEU A 95 -19.31 15.66 -32.55
C LEU A 95 -20.14 14.48 -32.12
N TYR A 96 -19.79 13.96 -30.92
CA TYR A 96 -20.56 12.93 -30.25
C TYR A 96 -21.25 13.54 -29.04
N SER A 97 -22.55 13.30 -28.93
CA SER A 97 -23.33 13.67 -27.75
C SER A 97 -22.96 12.88 -26.48
N PRO A 98 -23.41 13.31 -25.29
CA PRO A 98 -23.02 12.64 -24.04
C PRO A 98 -23.31 11.15 -24.00
N ASN A 99 -24.29 10.64 -24.71
CA ASN A 99 -24.58 9.20 -24.82
C ASN A 99 -23.76 8.47 -25.90
N GLY A 100 -22.78 9.13 -26.52
CA GLY A 100 -21.92 8.56 -27.56
C GLY A 100 -22.50 8.55 -28.95
N THR A 101 -23.67 9.17 -29.19
CA THR A 101 -24.27 9.25 -30.54
C THR A 101 -23.56 10.32 -31.39
N LEU A 102 -23.19 9.97 -32.61
CA LEU A 102 -22.64 10.92 -33.60
C LEU A 102 -23.73 11.89 -34.03
N VAL A 103 -23.58 13.18 -33.72
CA VAL A 103 -24.56 14.25 -33.99
C VAL A 103 -24.08 15.25 -35.04
N VAL A 104 -22.76 15.31 -35.26
CA VAL A 104 -22.17 16.09 -36.39
C VAL A 104 -21.09 15.22 -37.04
N ASP A 105 -21.11 15.09 -38.35
CA ASP A 105 -20.01 14.61 -39.20
C ASP A 105 -19.90 15.54 -40.38
N ASN A 106 -18.93 16.44 -40.36
CA ASN A 106 -18.84 17.53 -41.31
C ASN A 106 -17.45 17.64 -41.94
N THR A 107 -17.39 17.82 -43.26
CA THR A 107 -16.15 17.85 -44.02
C THR A 107 -15.85 19.21 -44.68
N SER A 108 -16.77 20.19 -44.61
CA SER A 108 -16.66 21.42 -45.39
C SER A 108 -16.89 22.72 -44.63
N ALA A 109 -17.75 22.70 -43.60
CA ALA A 109 -18.03 23.89 -42.78
C ALA A 109 -17.05 24.01 -41.59
N GLY A 110 -16.98 25.20 -41.02
CA GLY A 110 -16.09 25.46 -39.87
C GLY A 110 -14.63 25.55 -40.28
N VAL A 111 -14.33 26.33 -41.31
CA VAL A 111 -12.96 26.49 -41.83
C VAL A 111 -12.28 27.67 -41.16
N ILE A 112 -11.12 27.44 -40.54
CA ILE A 112 -10.19 28.50 -40.16
C ILE A 112 -9.21 28.69 -41.31
N THR A 113 -9.28 29.80 -42.02
CA THR A 113 -8.60 29.97 -43.32
C THR A 113 -7.15 30.44 -43.17
N ASN A 114 -6.84 31.21 -42.17
CA ASN A 114 -5.52 31.83 -41.99
C ASN A 114 -5.34 32.37 -40.55
N ARG A 115 -4.16 32.91 -40.27
CA ARG A 115 -3.78 33.46 -38.96
C ARG A 115 -4.70 34.61 -38.50
N THR A 116 -5.11 35.48 -39.42
CA THR A 116 -6.00 36.61 -39.09
C THR A 116 -7.37 36.10 -38.62
N ALA A 117 -7.93 35.13 -39.32
CA ALA A 117 -9.18 34.48 -38.91
C ALA A 117 -9.05 33.77 -37.57
N GLU A 118 -7.96 33.00 -37.36
CA GLU A 118 -7.68 32.35 -36.11
C GLU A 118 -7.66 33.33 -34.93
N LEU A 119 -6.92 34.47 -35.08
CA LEU A 119 -6.83 35.49 -34.05
C LEU A 119 -8.17 36.21 -33.81
N ALA A 120 -8.97 36.42 -34.84
CA ALA A 120 -10.30 37.00 -34.71
C ALA A 120 -11.26 36.06 -33.95
N GLY A 121 -11.08 34.74 -34.05
CA GLY A 121 -11.90 33.73 -33.38
C GLY A 121 -13.23 33.43 -34.08
N PRO A 122 -14.08 32.58 -33.50
CA PRO A 122 -15.37 32.19 -34.08
C PRO A 122 -16.40 33.32 -33.97
N GLN A 123 -17.34 33.30 -34.90
CA GLN A 123 -18.53 34.20 -34.87
C GLN A 123 -19.59 33.64 -33.92
N LEU A 124 -20.37 34.52 -33.29
CA LEU A 124 -21.63 34.13 -32.66
C LEU A 124 -22.64 33.72 -33.74
N SER A 125 -23.59 32.86 -33.43
CA SER A 125 -24.55 32.32 -34.40
C SER A 125 -25.36 33.44 -35.03
N GLY A 126 -25.39 33.46 -36.37
CA GLY A 126 -26.10 34.48 -37.15
C GLY A 126 -25.33 35.79 -37.35
N GLN A 127 -24.14 35.96 -36.82
CA GLN A 127 -23.26 37.08 -37.13
C GLN A 127 -22.54 36.85 -38.46
N THR A 128 -22.28 37.92 -39.18
CA THR A 128 -21.56 37.92 -40.47
C THR A 128 -20.61 39.11 -40.53
N GLY A 129 -19.50 38.96 -41.21
CA GLY A 129 -18.52 40.02 -41.46
C GLY A 129 -17.34 40.04 -40.49
N GLY A 130 -16.39 40.92 -40.73
CA GLY A 130 -15.13 40.99 -39.98
C GLY A 130 -14.14 39.90 -40.42
N ASN A 131 -13.12 39.74 -39.61
CA ASN A 131 -12.05 38.74 -39.81
C ASN A 131 -12.35 37.37 -39.16
N SER A 132 -13.43 37.28 -38.36
CA SER A 132 -13.86 36.06 -37.67
C SER A 132 -14.37 35.00 -38.65
N TYR A 133 -14.17 33.74 -38.35
CA TYR A 133 -14.68 32.61 -39.15
C TYR A 133 -16.05 32.16 -38.69
N THR A 134 -16.85 31.56 -39.56
CA THR A 134 -18.11 30.92 -39.25
C THR A 134 -17.85 29.49 -38.85
N PRO A 135 -18.01 29.10 -37.54
CA PRO A 135 -17.83 27.73 -37.11
C PRO A 135 -19.03 26.85 -37.46
N ILE A 136 -18.91 25.54 -37.24
CA ILE A 136 -20.06 24.64 -37.14
C ILE A 136 -20.73 24.92 -35.80
N TYR A 137 -22.06 25.12 -35.82
CA TYR A 137 -22.85 25.35 -34.62
C TYR A 137 -23.68 24.10 -34.29
N TYR A 138 -23.65 23.66 -33.03
CA TYR A 138 -24.52 22.63 -32.54
C TYR A 138 -25.29 23.16 -31.33
N LEU A 139 -26.60 23.30 -31.44
CA LEU A 139 -27.47 23.68 -30.31
C LEU A 139 -27.68 22.48 -29.42
N VAL A 140 -27.30 22.57 -28.16
CA VAL A 140 -27.51 21.53 -27.15
C VAL A 140 -29.02 21.41 -26.85
N PRO A 141 -29.63 20.24 -27.10
CA PRO A 141 -31.06 20.05 -26.90
C PRO A 141 -31.41 20.00 -25.39
N ASN A 142 -32.71 20.14 -25.10
CA ASN A 142 -33.19 19.93 -23.74
C ASN A 142 -32.87 18.52 -23.28
N GLY A 143 -32.32 18.39 -22.05
CA GLY A 143 -31.84 17.13 -21.50
C GLY A 143 -30.52 16.67 -22.12
N GLY A 144 -29.84 17.52 -22.91
CA GLY A 144 -28.53 17.24 -23.50
C GLY A 144 -27.32 17.68 -22.64
N ASP A 145 -27.55 18.07 -21.41
CA ASP A 145 -26.43 18.44 -20.51
C ASP A 145 -25.39 17.33 -20.38
N GLY A 146 -24.13 17.68 -20.59
CA GLY A 146 -23.08 16.70 -20.44
C GLY A 146 -21.81 17.03 -21.21
N ILE A 147 -20.93 16.04 -21.29
CA ILE A 147 -19.64 16.16 -21.96
C ILE A 147 -19.78 15.58 -23.36
N TYR A 148 -19.62 16.44 -24.35
CA TYR A 148 -19.54 16.10 -25.77
C TYR A 148 -18.10 15.81 -26.14
N ARG A 149 -17.88 14.90 -27.10
CA ARG A 149 -16.55 14.64 -27.68
C ARG A 149 -16.48 15.19 -29.10
N VAL A 150 -15.52 16.07 -29.33
CA VAL A 150 -15.15 16.59 -30.64
C VAL A 150 -13.94 15.82 -31.16
N GLU A 151 -14.01 15.35 -32.38
CA GLU A 151 -12.92 14.71 -33.09
C GLU A 151 -12.49 15.57 -34.27
N PHE A 152 -11.24 16.01 -34.24
CA PHE A 152 -10.60 16.60 -35.39
C PHE A 152 -9.86 15.54 -36.19
N VAL A 153 -10.06 15.51 -37.50
CA VAL A 153 -9.38 14.60 -38.41
C VAL A 153 -8.71 15.40 -39.51
N ALA A 154 -7.41 15.23 -39.67
CA ALA A 154 -6.64 15.80 -40.74
C ALA A 154 -6.93 15.11 -42.08
N ARG A 155 -6.60 15.77 -43.19
CA ARG A 155 -6.84 15.26 -44.52
C ARG A 155 -6.08 13.98 -44.84
N ALA A 156 -4.81 13.93 -44.46
CA ALA A 156 -3.84 12.88 -44.77
C ALA A 156 -3.15 12.35 -43.54
N THR A 157 -2.23 11.46 -43.74
CA THR A 157 -1.47 10.79 -42.68
C THR A 157 0.02 11.10 -42.68
N ASN A 158 0.49 11.88 -43.65
CA ASN A 158 1.89 12.29 -43.76
C ASN A 158 2.23 13.37 -42.74
N ASP A 159 3.42 13.36 -42.24
CA ASP A 159 3.87 14.37 -41.29
C ASP A 159 4.03 15.75 -41.97
N PRO A 160 3.76 16.85 -41.23
CA PRO A 160 3.89 18.19 -41.78
C PRO A 160 5.31 18.48 -42.24
N GLN A 161 5.42 18.97 -43.52
CA GLN A 161 6.70 19.25 -44.17
C GLN A 161 7.15 20.69 -43.94
N ASN A 162 6.22 21.59 -43.63
CA ASN A 162 6.50 23.01 -43.44
C ASN A 162 6.56 23.39 -41.97
N THR A 163 7.40 24.36 -41.68
CA THR A 163 7.52 24.99 -40.40
C THR A 163 7.10 26.44 -40.45
N PHE A 164 6.34 26.86 -39.45
CA PHE A 164 5.91 28.26 -39.31
C PHE A 164 6.26 28.75 -37.90
N ASN A 165 6.64 30.02 -37.79
CA ASN A 165 6.68 30.65 -36.48
C ASN A 165 5.26 30.81 -35.92
N ALA A 166 5.17 30.91 -34.60
CA ALA A 166 3.89 30.99 -33.91
C ALA A 166 2.98 32.13 -34.38
N ASN A 167 3.57 33.26 -34.78
CA ASN A 167 2.83 34.44 -35.20
C ASN A 167 2.76 34.67 -36.71
N ASP A 168 3.37 33.80 -37.53
CA ASP A 168 3.39 33.94 -38.97
C ASP A 168 2.01 33.61 -39.59
N ASN A 169 1.75 34.19 -40.79
CA ASN A 169 0.69 33.69 -41.64
C ASN A 169 1.04 32.27 -42.09
N TRP A 170 0.12 31.39 -41.84
CA TRP A 170 0.27 29.97 -42.16
C TRP A 170 -0.68 29.56 -43.29
N THR A 171 -0.35 28.47 -43.93
CA THR A 171 -1.20 27.82 -44.93
C THR A 171 -1.35 26.36 -44.53
N GLN A 172 -2.61 25.90 -44.45
CA GLN A 172 -2.87 24.49 -44.20
C GLN A 172 -2.40 23.65 -45.38
N SER A 173 -1.43 22.75 -45.12
CA SER A 173 -0.99 21.80 -46.12
C SER A 173 -2.02 20.70 -46.32
N ILE A 174 -2.36 20.41 -47.54
CA ILE A 174 -3.36 19.40 -47.87
C ILE A 174 -2.80 17.98 -47.88
N GLY A 175 -1.48 17.82 -47.78
CA GLY A 175 -0.79 16.51 -47.70
C GLY A 175 -0.55 16.02 -46.28
N ASP A 176 -0.72 16.88 -45.29
CA ASP A 176 -0.21 16.68 -43.95
C ASP A 176 -1.26 16.12 -42.97
N ALA A 177 -0.82 15.33 -42.01
CA ALA A 177 -1.59 14.85 -40.86
C ALA A 177 -1.79 15.95 -39.81
N GLY A 178 -1.04 17.04 -39.87
CA GLY A 178 -1.11 18.14 -38.90
C GLY A 178 -2.22 19.10 -39.22
N ILE A 179 -2.89 19.61 -38.20
CA ILE A 179 -3.90 20.66 -38.25
C ILE A 179 -3.29 21.95 -37.72
N MET A 180 -3.24 23.00 -38.54
CA MET A 180 -2.62 24.29 -38.20
C MET A 180 -3.36 25.05 -37.16
N ALA A 181 -4.70 25.07 -37.25
CA ALA A 181 -5.57 25.76 -36.32
C ALA A 181 -6.82 24.94 -36.04
N TRP A 182 -7.28 24.96 -34.82
CA TRP A 182 -8.48 24.27 -34.34
C TRP A 182 -9.13 25.07 -33.21
N ASP A 183 -10.43 24.95 -33.09
CA ASP A 183 -11.25 25.64 -32.11
C ASP A 183 -12.45 24.78 -31.72
N VAL A 184 -12.69 24.72 -30.39
CA VAL A 184 -13.96 24.30 -29.82
C VAL A 184 -14.35 25.35 -28.82
N SER A 185 -15.55 25.89 -28.89
CA SER A 185 -16.02 26.92 -27.94
C SER A 185 -17.48 26.69 -27.58
N VAL A 186 -17.92 27.31 -26.49
CA VAL A 186 -19.31 27.26 -26.02
C VAL A 186 -19.90 28.66 -26.05
N ILE A 187 -21.04 28.82 -26.68
CA ILE A 187 -21.82 30.07 -26.66
C ILE A 187 -22.95 29.93 -25.65
N ASN A 188 -23.18 30.98 -24.84
CA ASN A 188 -24.25 31.01 -23.87
C ASN A 188 -25.66 30.89 -24.53
N PRO A 189 -26.71 30.51 -23.78
CA PRO A 189 -28.07 30.35 -24.36
C PRO A 189 -28.60 31.61 -25.03
N GLY A 190 -28.23 32.79 -24.56
CA GLY A 190 -28.62 34.07 -25.15
C GLY A 190 -27.91 34.41 -26.47
N ASN A 191 -26.94 33.61 -26.90
CA ASN A 191 -26.11 33.87 -28.08
C ASN A 191 -25.41 35.24 -28.06
N THR A 192 -24.96 35.67 -26.91
CA THR A 192 -24.36 36.99 -26.68
C THR A 192 -22.88 36.94 -26.32
N ALA A 193 -22.37 35.80 -25.84
CA ALA A 193 -21.00 35.65 -25.39
C ALA A 193 -20.53 34.18 -25.43
N PHE A 194 -19.22 33.99 -25.56
CA PHE A 194 -18.57 32.70 -25.36
C PHE A 194 -18.33 32.45 -23.87
N ILE A 195 -18.33 31.18 -23.48
CA ILE A 195 -18.02 30.70 -22.10
C ILE A 195 -16.66 30.00 -22.16
N PRO A 196 -15.57 30.61 -21.70
CA PRO A 196 -14.23 30.02 -21.76
C PRO A 196 -14.05 28.93 -20.71
N GLY A 197 -13.06 28.05 -20.93
CA GLY A 197 -12.65 27.04 -19.98
C GLY A 197 -13.64 25.88 -19.81
N ARG A 198 -14.42 25.63 -20.84
CA ARG A 198 -15.34 24.47 -20.91
C ARG A 198 -14.76 23.30 -21.71
N VAL A 199 -13.63 23.53 -22.38
CA VAL A 199 -13.01 22.59 -23.33
C VAL A 199 -11.70 22.08 -22.74
N TYR A 200 -11.54 20.78 -22.76
CA TYR A 200 -10.31 20.12 -22.32
C TYR A 200 -9.94 18.96 -23.26
N THR A 201 -8.70 18.52 -23.14
CA THR A 201 -8.21 17.29 -23.74
C THR A 201 -7.45 16.46 -22.71
N ASN A 202 -7.42 15.14 -22.90
CA ASN A 202 -6.67 14.21 -22.04
C ASN A 202 -5.24 14.01 -22.55
N VAL A 203 -5.00 14.24 -23.83
CA VAL A 203 -3.70 14.05 -24.47
C VAL A 203 -3.58 14.98 -25.67
N LEU A 204 -2.42 15.57 -25.85
CA LEU A 204 -2.07 16.35 -27.04
C LEU A 204 -0.95 15.64 -27.80
N ASN A 205 -1.25 15.32 -29.03
CA ASN A 205 -0.26 14.88 -30.01
C ASN A 205 0.07 16.08 -30.91
N LEU A 206 1.30 16.56 -30.81
CA LEU A 206 1.76 17.75 -31.49
C LEU A 206 2.96 17.45 -32.39
N THR A 207 3.21 18.31 -33.37
CA THR A 207 4.41 18.27 -34.21
C THR A 207 4.82 19.66 -34.61
N ASN A 208 6.12 19.95 -34.57
CA ASN A 208 6.65 21.21 -35.10
C ASN A 208 6.95 21.15 -36.60
N GLY A 209 6.71 20.01 -37.25
CA GLY A 209 6.99 19.75 -38.68
C GLY A 209 8.42 19.27 -38.93
N ILE A 210 8.61 18.65 -40.13
CA ILE A 210 9.90 18.15 -40.57
C ILE A 210 10.86 19.33 -40.79
N GLY A 211 12.11 19.17 -40.41
CA GLY A 211 13.17 20.16 -40.66
C GLY A 211 13.24 21.25 -39.62
N GLN A 212 12.68 21.03 -38.44
CA GLN A 212 12.94 21.88 -37.30
C GLN A 212 14.39 21.83 -36.93
N ALA A 213 15.13 22.68 -37.51
CA ALA A 213 16.46 23.04 -37.07
C ALA A 213 16.31 24.23 -36.13
N ASN A 214 16.83 24.09 -34.95
CA ASN A 214 17.36 25.18 -34.16
C ASN A 214 16.43 26.19 -33.56
N SER A 215 16.66 26.49 -32.46
CA SER A 215 16.59 27.74 -31.69
C SER A 215 15.25 28.15 -31.15
N SER A 216 14.13 27.84 -31.73
CA SER A 216 12.81 28.31 -31.29
C SER A 216 11.82 27.16 -31.23
N GLY A 217 11.68 26.55 -30.08
CA GLY A 217 10.67 25.52 -29.87
C GLY A 217 9.24 26.09 -29.71
N PHE A 218 8.35 25.24 -29.30
CA PHE A 218 6.96 25.57 -29.00
C PHE A 218 6.86 26.18 -27.58
N TYR A 219 6.12 27.28 -27.46
CA TYR A 219 5.95 28.04 -26.20
C TYR A 219 4.49 28.10 -25.73
N GLY A 220 3.58 27.36 -26.31
CA GLY A 220 2.16 27.37 -25.94
C GLY A 220 1.93 27.08 -24.45
N LYS A 221 0.94 27.76 -23.89
CA LYS A 221 0.55 27.59 -22.47
C LYS A 221 -0.72 26.77 -22.37
N LEU A 222 -0.78 25.91 -21.37
CA LEU A 222 -1.93 25.09 -21.05
C LEU A 222 -2.22 25.19 -19.56
N TYR A 223 -3.45 24.87 -19.18
CA TYR A 223 -3.87 24.79 -17.79
C TYR A 223 -4.28 23.36 -17.48
N THR A 224 -3.65 22.75 -16.50
CA THR A 224 -3.99 21.41 -16.05
C THR A 224 -4.85 21.50 -14.80
N LEU A 225 -6.06 20.95 -14.88
CA LEU A 225 -6.93 20.76 -13.73
C LEU A 225 -6.76 19.33 -13.24
N THR A 226 -6.33 19.17 -11.99
CA THR A 226 -6.17 17.85 -11.37
C THR A 226 -7.47 17.36 -10.75
N LYS A 227 -7.58 16.04 -10.55
CA LYS A 227 -8.73 15.45 -9.86
C LYS A 227 -8.91 15.98 -8.45
N ASP A 228 -7.81 16.37 -7.78
CA ASP A 228 -7.82 16.96 -6.45
C ASP A 228 -8.20 18.45 -6.42
N GLY A 229 -8.60 19.00 -7.58
CA GLY A 229 -9.11 20.37 -7.73
C GLY A 229 -8.03 21.44 -7.92
N TYR A 230 -6.76 21.07 -7.93
CA TYR A 230 -5.67 22.03 -8.17
C TYR A 230 -5.53 22.37 -9.64
N THR A 231 -5.14 23.60 -9.91
CA THR A 231 -4.88 24.07 -11.28
C THR A 231 -3.41 24.44 -11.44
N TYR A 232 -2.78 23.88 -12.44
CA TYR A 232 -1.41 24.20 -12.84
C TYR A 232 -1.41 24.94 -14.17
N ARG A 233 -0.55 25.94 -14.30
CA ARG A 233 -0.20 26.55 -15.59
C ARG A 233 1.08 25.88 -16.09
N VAL A 234 1.02 25.28 -17.28
CA VAL A 234 2.15 24.63 -17.94
C VAL A 234 2.56 25.46 -19.15
N SER A 235 3.76 26.01 -19.11
CA SER A 235 4.34 26.73 -20.24
C SER A 235 5.42 25.89 -20.88
N ASN A 236 5.26 25.57 -22.15
CA ASN A 236 6.12 24.62 -22.84
C ASN A 236 7.52 25.14 -23.16
N ASN A 237 7.84 26.35 -22.98
CA ASN A 237 9.14 27.02 -22.90
C ASN A 237 10.25 26.50 -23.82
N GLY A 238 9.92 26.24 -25.07
CA GLY A 238 10.87 25.83 -26.09
C GLY A 238 10.91 24.33 -26.40
N ASN A 239 9.80 23.65 -26.19
CA ASN A 239 9.66 22.24 -26.60
C ASN A 239 9.82 22.09 -28.12
N ASN A 240 10.65 21.16 -28.55
CA ASN A 240 10.90 20.92 -29.96
C ASN A 240 10.87 19.43 -30.27
N GLY A 241 10.08 19.07 -31.27
CA GLY A 241 9.91 17.71 -31.71
C GLY A 241 9.28 17.59 -33.10
N PHE A 242 9.77 16.61 -33.84
CA PHE A 242 9.15 16.19 -35.08
C PHE A 242 7.70 15.76 -34.85
N TYR A 243 7.48 14.98 -33.77
CA TYR A 243 6.20 14.85 -33.12
C TYR A 243 6.45 14.48 -31.66
N PHE A 244 5.54 14.89 -30.80
CA PHE A 244 5.62 14.61 -29.38
C PHE A 244 4.22 14.50 -28.76
N THR A 245 4.12 13.69 -27.74
CA THR A 245 2.88 13.50 -27.01
C THR A 245 3.04 14.05 -25.60
N PHE A 246 2.08 14.85 -25.17
CA PHE A 246 1.99 15.43 -23.86
C PHE A 246 0.66 15.07 -23.21
N PHE A 247 0.71 14.61 -21.98
CA PHE A 247 -0.46 14.39 -21.14
C PHE A 247 -0.07 14.62 -19.67
N VAL A 248 -1.05 14.60 -18.77
CA VAL A 248 -0.83 14.83 -17.35
C VAL A 248 -1.58 13.75 -16.58
N ASN A 249 -0.92 13.11 -15.63
CA ASN A 249 -1.51 12.07 -14.80
C ASN A 249 -1.05 12.18 -13.33
N ASN A 250 -1.53 11.29 -12.48
CA ASN A 250 -1.22 11.29 -11.05
C ASN A 250 0.00 10.44 -10.65
N ASN A 251 0.62 9.70 -11.56
CA ASN A 251 1.60 8.67 -11.21
C ASN A 251 2.77 8.54 -12.20
N GLY A 252 2.83 9.38 -13.25
CA GLY A 252 3.90 9.33 -14.24
C GLY A 252 3.99 7.97 -14.93
N PHE A 253 5.16 7.37 -14.84
CA PHE A 253 5.41 6.01 -15.30
C PHE A 253 5.43 5.02 -14.13
N LEU A 254 5.00 3.80 -14.42
CA LEU A 254 4.83 2.72 -13.45
C LEU A 254 5.83 1.61 -13.66
N ASP A 255 6.14 0.90 -12.62
CA ASP A 255 6.70 -0.44 -12.74
C ASP A 255 5.62 -1.39 -13.28
N ALA A 256 5.93 -2.12 -14.34
CA ALA A 256 4.97 -2.96 -15.05
C ALA A 256 4.40 -4.11 -14.19
N ASN A 257 5.14 -4.55 -13.16
CA ASN A 257 4.76 -5.68 -12.31
C ASN A 257 4.00 -5.23 -11.07
N THR A 258 4.51 -4.20 -10.38
CA THR A 258 3.95 -3.72 -9.11
C THR A 258 2.88 -2.65 -9.29
N GLN A 259 2.83 -2.01 -10.48
CA GLN A 259 1.95 -0.88 -10.79
C GLN A 259 2.15 0.32 -9.85
N LEU A 260 3.33 0.46 -9.27
CA LEU A 260 3.71 1.61 -8.45
C LEU A 260 4.50 2.63 -9.27
N PRO A 261 4.39 3.93 -8.96
CA PRO A 261 5.18 4.98 -9.60
C PRO A 261 6.68 4.71 -9.48
N ILE A 262 7.41 4.85 -10.59
CA ILE A 262 8.86 4.66 -10.59
C ILE A 262 9.64 5.96 -10.33
N TYR A 263 8.99 7.11 -10.41
CA TYR A 263 9.61 8.44 -10.24
C TYR A 263 10.88 8.61 -11.08
N GLN A 264 10.78 8.25 -12.33
CA GLN A 264 11.93 8.23 -13.22
C GLN A 264 11.50 8.30 -14.68
N SER A 265 12.25 9.04 -15.50
CA SER A 265 12.11 9.02 -16.95
C SER A 265 12.49 7.66 -17.53
N LEU A 266 11.93 7.32 -18.70
CA LEU A 266 12.19 6.06 -19.38
C LEU A 266 13.17 6.28 -20.56
N PRO A 267 14.19 5.44 -20.72
CA PRO A 267 15.18 5.56 -21.78
C PRO A 267 14.64 5.25 -23.17
N SER A 268 13.47 4.64 -23.24
CA SER A 268 12.75 4.34 -24.47
C SER A 268 11.24 4.53 -24.28
N SER A 269 10.56 4.93 -25.35
CA SER A 269 9.13 5.14 -25.38
C SER A 269 8.45 4.31 -26.46
N SER A 270 9.08 3.27 -26.95
CA SER A 270 8.45 2.33 -27.88
C SER A 270 7.19 1.72 -27.27
N ALA A 271 6.23 1.33 -28.07
CA ALA A 271 4.98 0.73 -27.58
C ALA A 271 5.23 -0.51 -26.71
N SER A 272 6.27 -1.30 -27.02
CA SER A 272 6.68 -2.46 -26.20
C SER A 272 7.29 -2.05 -24.87
N ASP A 273 8.10 -0.98 -24.84
CA ASP A 273 8.77 -0.52 -23.63
C ASP A 273 7.81 0.19 -22.66
N LEU A 274 6.74 0.78 -23.19
CA LEU A 274 5.69 1.43 -22.41
C LEU A 274 4.60 0.46 -21.93
N ALA A 275 4.58 -0.76 -22.44
CA ALA A 275 3.56 -1.76 -22.09
C ALA A 275 3.52 -1.99 -20.57
N GLY A 276 2.37 -1.75 -19.96
CA GLY A 276 2.16 -1.84 -18.51
C GLY A 276 2.82 -0.72 -17.68
N LYS A 277 3.54 0.22 -18.30
CA LYS A 277 4.23 1.31 -17.59
C LYS A 277 3.50 2.65 -17.67
N VAL A 278 2.49 2.77 -18.50
CA VAL A 278 1.67 3.97 -18.61
C VAL A 278 0.26 3.61 -19.06
N GLN A 279 -0.74 4.22 -18.43
CA GLN A 279 -2.11 4.11 -18.90
C GLN A 279 -2.32 5.05 -20.10
N ASN A 280 -2.97 4.54 -21.15
CA ASN A 280 -3.40 5.41 -22.26
C ASN A 280 -4.36 6.50 -21.73
N PRO A 281 -4.07 7.79 -21.94
CA PRO A 281 -4.90 8.88 -21.45
C PRO A 281 -6.34 8.88 -22.00
N ASN A 282 -6.62 8.13 -23.08
CA ASN A 282 -7.95 7.93 -23.64
C ASN A 282 -8.71 6.77 -22.99
N ASN A 283 -8.12 6.06 -22.01
CA ASN A 283 -8.83 5.07 -21.22
C ASN A 283 -9.53 5.73 -20.01
N ALA A 284 -10.50 5.02 -19.45
CA ALA A 284 -11.16 5.45 -18.22
C ALA A 284 -10.17 5.48 -17.04
N ASP A 285 -10.36 6.45 -16.13
CA ASP A 285 -9.63 6.48 -14.88
C ASP A 285 -9.88 5.22 -14.05
N THR A 286 -8.86 4.79 -13.35
CA THR A 286 -8.92 3.75 -12.32
C THR A 286 -8.62 4.36 -10.95
N ASN A 287 -8.64 3.55 -9.90
CA ASN A 287 -8.22 4.03 -8.58
C ASN A 287 -6.73 4.38 -8.51
N GLN A 288 -5.90 3.73 -9.33
CA GLN A 288 -4.45 3.93 -9.38
C GLN A 288 -4.02 4.94 -10.44
N ASN A 289 -4.72 4.96 -11.59
CA ASN A 289 -4.34 5.77 -12.74
C ASN A 289 -5.41 6.80 -13.05
N ILE A 290 -5.08 8.06 -12.91
CA ILE A 290 -5.95 9.20 -13.16
C ILE A 290 -5.31 10.09 -14.21
N THR A 291 -6.03 10.34 -15.30
CA THR A 291 -5.62 11.32 -16.32
C THR A 291 -6.20 12.67 -15.97
N HIS A 292 -5.33 13.66 -15.77
CA HIS A 292 -5.72 15.04 -15.51
C HIS A 292 -6.13 15.75 -16.80
N LYS A 293 -6.92 16.81 -16.68
CA LYS A 293 -7.54 17.50 -17.81
C LYS A 293 -6.75 18.74 -18.21
N MET A 294 -6.41 18.86 -19.47
CA MET A 294 -5.67 20.00 -20.01
C MET A 294 -6.61 20.93 -20.75
N PHE A 295 -6.64 22.18 -20.31
CA PHE A 295 -7.44 23.27 -20.85
C PHE A 295 -6.57 24.28 -21.59
N TYR A 296 -7.12 24.95 -22.61
CA TYR A 296 -6.43 26.03 -23.31
C TYR A 296 -6.52 27.36 -22.58
N THR A 297 -7.60 27.57 -21.85
CA THR A 297 -7.85 28.69 -20.95
C THR A 297 -8.03 28.21 -19.50
N LEU A 298 -8.16 29.13 -18.56
CA LEU A 298 -8.46 28.74 -17.18
C LEU A 298 -9.78 27.95 -17.10
N PRO A 299 -9.83 26.82 -16.38
CA PRO A 299 -11.06 26.04 -16.24
C PRO A 299 -12.22 26.88 -15.73
N SER A 300 -13.37 26.79 -16.34
CA SER A 300 -14.55 27.58 -15.98
C SER A 300 -14.96 27.34 -14.52
N SER A 301 -15.43 28.42 -13.87
CA SER A 301 -15.93 28.31 -12.50
C SER A 301 -17.22 27.52 -12.39
N ASP A 302 -18.00 27.41 -13.46
CA ASP A 302 -19.32 26.77 -13.49
C ASP A 302 -19.28 25.30 -13.97
N LEU A 303 -18.10 24.70 -14.10
CA LEU A 303 -17.96 23.26 -14.29
C LEU A 303 -18.51 22.52 -13.08
N PRO A 304 -19.36 21.47 -13.25
CA PRO A 304 -19.80 20.65 -12.14
C PRO A 304 -18.68 19.75 -11.63
N ALA A 305 -18.87 19.17 -10.47
CA ALA A 305 -17.89 18.22 -9.92
C ALA A 305 -17.67 17.00 -10.85
N SER A 306 -18.74 16.51 -11.47
CA SER A 306 -18.68 15.41 -12.46
C SER A 306 -19.82 15.53 -13.47
N SER A 307 -19.68 14.85 -14.60
CA SER A 307 -20.73 14.74 -15.60
C SER A 307 -20.62 13.43 -16.38
N VAL A 308 -21.75 12.99 -16.90
CA VAL A 308 -21.82 11.94 -17.92
C VAL A 308 -21.37 12.51 -19.26
N GLY A 309 -20.86 11.67 -20.15
CA GLY A 309 -20.47 12.14 -21.48
C GLY A 309 -19.86 11.08 -22.39
N ALA A 310 -19.55 11.52 -23.59
CA ALA A 310 -18.80 10.73 -24.57
C ALA A 310 -17.31 10.67 -24.21
N VAL A 311 -17.02 10.29 -23.00
CA VAL A 311 -15.69 10.21 -22.39
C VAL A 311 -15.35 8.76 -22.04
N PRO A 312 -14.10 8.43 -21.85
CA PRO A 312 -13.71 7.12 -21.32
C PRO A 312 -14.47 6.82 -20.02
N GLY A 313 -15.13 5.64 -19.96
CA GLY A 313 -15.94 5.25 -18.80
C GLY A 313 -17.33 5.88 -18.70
N ASN A 314 -17.78 6.65 -19.69
CA ASN A 314 -19.08 7.33 -19.79
C ASN A 314 -19.37 8.39 -18.70
N THR A 315 -18.55 8.51 -17.70
CA THR A 315 -18.64 9.53 -16.65
C THR A 315 -17.24 9.89 -16.20
N THR A 316 -17.02 11.19 -15.98
CA THR A 316 -15.75 11.65 -15.41
C THR A 316 -15.98 12.84 -14.46
N TRP A 317 -15.02 13.04 -13.57
CA TRP A 317 -14.92 14.26 -12.78
C TRP A 317 -14.61 15.45 -13.71
N LEU A 318 -15.03 16.64 -13.35
CA LEU A 318 -14.71 17.89 -14.06
C LEU A 318 -14.01 18.90 -13.15
N LYS A 319 -14.63 19.29 -12.04
CA LYS A 319 -14.02 20.24 -11.12
C LYS A 319 -14.36 19.87 -9.69
N ASN A 320 -13.44 19.22 -9.03
CA ASN A 320 -13.59 18.86 -7.62
C ASN A 320 -13.20 20.04 -6.71
N THR A 321 -13.69 20.01 -5.50
CA THR A 321 -13.22 20.92 -4.43
C THR A 321 -11.79 20.53 -4.06
N VAL A 322 -10.95 21.55 -3.88
CA VAL A 322 -9.56 21.35 -3.44
C VAL A 322 -9.55 20.72 -2.05
N VAL A 323 -8.82 19.62 -1.93
CA VAL A 323 -8.54 18.97 -0.65
C VAL A 323 -7.06 19.14 -0.35
N THR A 324 -6.75 19.88 0.70
CA THR A 324 -5.36 20.03 1.16
C THR A 324 -4.93 18.73 1.83
N PRO A 325 -3.82 18.11 1.42
CA PRO A 325 -3.33 16.90 2.07
C PRO A 325 -3.11 17.12 3.56
N HIS A 326 -3.73 16.29 4.38
CA HIS A 326 -3.65 16.39 5.83
C HIS A 326 -3.60 15.00 6.46
N VAL A 327 -2.91 14.93 7.60
CA VAL A 327 -2.77 13.73 8.41
C VAL A 327 -3.39 13.99 9.77
N SER A 328 -4.23 13.08 10.23
CA SER A 328 -4.89 13.14 11.54
C SER A 328 -4.72 11.84 12.33
N ASN A 329 -5.09 11.87 13.61
CA ASN A 329 -5.09 10.70 14.50
C ASN A 329 -3.75 9.96 14.54
N VAL A 330 -2.65 10.73 14.61
CA VAL A 330 -1.31 10.15 14.72
C VAL A 330 -1.15 9.48 16.08
N THR A 331 -0.85 8.20 16.07
CA THR A 331 -0.60 7.41 17.29
C THR A 331 0.60 6.50 17.09
N LEU A 332 1.28 6.19 18.20
CA LEU A 332 2.31 5.17 18.25
C LEU A 332 1.84 4.06 19.18
N THR A 333 2.02 2.80 18.78
CA THR A 333 1.74 1.65 19.64
C THR A 333 2.88 0.64 19.47
N GLY A 334 3.52 0.26 20.58
CA GLY A 334 4.54 -0.78 20.58
C GLY A 334 3.99 -2.12 20.09
N VAL A 335 4.85 -3.01 19.60
CA VAL A 335 4.43 -4.37 19.23
C VAL A 335 3.82 -5.10 20.41
N GLU A 336 4.19 -4.71 21.64
CA GLU A 336 3.65 -5.19 22.92
C GLU A 336 2.21 -4.71 23.19
N GLY A 337 1.68 -3.79 22.38
CA GLY A 337 0.37 -3.19 22.55
C GLY A 337 0.32 -1.94 23.44
N THR A 338 1.46 -1.39 23.89
CA THR A 338 1.50 -0.20 24.76
C THR A 338 1.32 1.09 23.94
N PRO A 339 0.28 1.89 24.18
CA PRO A 339 0.08 3.15 23.48
C PRO A 339 1.12 4.21 23.88
N GLY A 340 1.60 4.99 22.91
CA GLY A 340 2.55 6.10 23.11
C GLY A 340 3.97 5.67 23.42
N GLN A 341 4.26 4.37 23.43
CA GLN A 341 5.56 3.82 23.75
C GLN A 341 5.95 2.71 22.79
N VAL A 342 7.24 2.59 22.55
CA VAL A 342 7.84 1.43 21.88
C VAL A 342 9.03 0.94 22.68
N SER A 343 9.24 -0.36 22.68
CA SER A 343 10.46 -0.99 23.17
C SER A 343 11.52 -1.02 22.05
N ASN A 344 12.65 -1.68 22.33
CA ASN A 344 13.65 -2.01 21.32
C ASN A 344 13.14 -2.95 20.20
N LYS A 345 11.92 -3.50 20.35
CA LYS A 345 11.24 -4.30 19.33
C LYS A 345 10.49 -3.44 18.31
N GLY A 346 10.42 -2.13 18.54
CA GLY A 346 9.69 -1.21 17.70
C GLY A 346 8.19 -1.19 17.91
N GLY A 347 7.49 -0.61 16.96
CA GLY A 347 6.05 -0.46 17.02
C GLY A 347 5.48 0.10 15.73
N TYR A 348 4.20 0.42 15.80
CA TYR A 348 3.46 0.90 14.65
C TYR A 348 3.03 2.36 14.84
N ILE A 349 3.46 3.20 13.92
CA ILE A 349 2.94 4.55 13.76
C ILE A 349 1.68 4.44 12.90
N LYS A 350 0.54 4.85 13.45
CA LYS A 350 -0.76 4.85 12.76
C LYS A 350 -1.21 6.27 12.55
N PHE A 351 -1.80 6.53 11.39
CA PHE A 351 -2.37 7.83 11.04
C PHE A 351 -3.46 7.69 9.99
N ASN A 352 -4.39 8.64 9.94
CA ASN A 352 -5.35 8.76 8.86
C ASN A 352 -4.87 9.81 7.87
N ALA A 353 -4.82 9.47 6.57
CA ALA A 353 -4.55 10.40 5.48
C ALA A 353 -5.86 10.76 4.76
N ASP A 354 -6.07 12.04 4.46
CA ASP A 354 -7.28 12.52 3.77
C ASP A 354 -7.28 12.12 2.29
N VAL A 355 -6.09 12.05 1.69
CA VAL A 355 -5.88 11.71 0.27
C VAL A 355 -4.75 10.69 0.15
N GLN A 356 -4.73 9.99 -0.97
CA GLN A 356 -3.58 9.17 -1.36
C GLN A 356 -2.37 10.07 -1.61
N GLY A 357 -1.17 9.60 -1.24
CA GLY A 357 0.07 10.33 -1.48
C GLY A 357 1.27 9.65 -0.85
N ASN A 358 2.40 10.35 -0.84
CA ASN A 358 3.60 9.90 -0.16
C ASN A 358 3.70 10.56 1.21
N TYR A 359 4.08 9.80 2.22
CA TYR A 359 4.34 10.33 3.55
C TYR A 359 5.84 10.49 3.81
N THR A 360 6.15 11.48 4.62
CA THR A 360 7.43 11.59 5.31
C THR A 360 7.15 11.61 6.81
N ILE A 361 7.69 10.65 7.54
CA ILE A 361 7.65 10.58 8.99
C ILE A 361 9.05 10.91 9.49
N SER A 362 9.19 11.97 10.25
CA SER A 362 10.42 12.37 10.94
C SER A 362 10.29 12.08 12.41
N ILE A 363 11.16 11.22 12.95
CA ILE A 363 11.23 10.91 14.37
C ILE A 363 12.48 11.58 14.91
N THR A 364 12.29 12.55 15.79
CA THR A 364 13.38 13.37 16.34
C THR A 364 13.48 13.18 17.84
N GLY A 365 14.70 13.18 18.36
CA GLY A 365 14.94 13.25 19.78
C GLY A 365 14.44 14.62 20.33
N THR A 366 13.97 14.60 21.56
CA THR A 366 13.68 15.84 22.31
C THR A 366 14.95 16.39 22.95
N PRO A 367 14.95 17.58 23.54
CA PRO A 367 16.08 18.08 24.32
C PRO A 367 16.54 17.15 25.45
N ALA A 368 15.65 16.26 25.91
CA ALA A 368 16.01 15.23 26.89
C ALA A 368 16.71 14.01 26.24
N ASN A 369 16.74 13.92 24.92
CA ASN A 369 17.42 12.86 24.16
C ASN A 369 18.19 13.47 22.97
N PRO A 370 19.20 14.32 23.22
CA PRO A 370 19.88 15.07 22.16
C PRO A 370 20.77 14.18 21.25
N SER A 371 21.11 12.98 21.71
CA SER A 371 21.95 12.03 20.94
C SER A 371 21.15 11.21 19.92
N PHE A 372 19.84 11.28 19.94
CA PHE A 372 18.99 10.54 18.98
C PHE A 372 19.06 11.25 17.61
N VAL A 373 19.70 10.60 16.65
CA VAL A 373 19.76 11.08 15.27
C VAL A 373 18.37 10.95 14.64
N THR A 374 17.91 12.01 13.98
CA THR A 374 16.58 11.99 13.35
C THR A 374 16.41 10.81 12.41
N ARG A 375 15.42 9.98 12.66
CA ARG A 375 15.00 8.90 11.76
C ARG A 375 13.96 9.41 10.79
N VAL A 376 14.14 9.15 9.51
CA VAL A 376 13.16 9.49 8.47
C VAL A 376 12.65 8.21 7.84
N LEU A 377 11.32 8.07 7.81
CA LEU A 377 10.62 6.99 7.11
C LEU A 377 9.78 7.61 6.00
N THR A 378 9.87 7.07 4.81
CA THR A 378 9.10 7.51 3.64
C THR A 378 8.39 6.33 3.00
N GLY A 379 7.27 6.60 2.34
CA GLY A 379 6.52 5.57 1.63
C GLY A 379 5.22 6.11 1.07
N ALA A 380 4.48 5.27 0.37
CA ALA A 380 3.15 5.57 -0.12
C ALA A 380 2.09 5.36 0.98
N SER A 381 1.07 6.22 1.01
CA SER A 381 -0.10 6.11 1.86
C SER A 381 -1.37 6.05 1.02
N SER A 382 -2.34 5.29 1.49
CA SER A 382 -3.70 5.32 0.96
C SER A 382 -4.55 6.33 1.72
N ALA A 383 -5.62 6.84 1.11
CA ALA A 383 -6.64 7.57 1.86
C ALA A 383 -7.22 6.68 2.97
N GLY A 384 -7.41 7.24 4.17
CA GLY A 384 -7.83 6.52 5.37
C GLY A 384 -6.68 6.08 6.25
N LEU A 385 -6.86 4.97 6.97
CA LEU A 385 -5.92 4.48 7.98
C LEU A 385 -4.67 3.86 7.34
N ASN A 386 -3.50 4.36 7.75
CA ASN A 386 -2.19 3.82 7.43
C ASN A 386 -1.49 3.34 8.69
N GLN A 387 -0.63 2.32 8.56
CA GLN A 387 0.14 1.75 9.65
C GLN A 387 1.55 1.45 9.17
N ILE A 388 2.53 2.12 9.80
CA ILE A 388 3.94 2.04 9.41
C ILE A 388 4.74 1.50 10.60
N TYR A 389 5.51 0.46 10.35
CA TYR A 389 6.42 -0.09 11.36
C TYR A 389 7.67 0.78 11.50
N TRP A 390 8.06 1.03 12.75
CA TRP A 390 9.32 1.64 13.14
C TRP A 390 10.06 0.70 14.09
N ASP A 391 11.31 0.41 13.79
CA ASP A 391 12.19 -0.49 14.53
C ASP A 391 12.77 0.12 15.82
N SER A 392 12.29 1.26 16.27
CA SER A 392 12.76 2.06 17.40
C SER A 392 14.22 2.56 17.31
N LYS A 393 14.90 2.31 16.22
CA LYS A 393 16.26 2.80 15.98
C LYS A 393 16.26 4.24 15.48
N ASP A 394 17.35 4.93 15.76
CA ASP A 394 17.60 6.27 15.28
C ASP A 394 17.98 6.32 13.78
N GLY A 395 18.24 7.51 13.25
CA GLY A 395 18.61 7.72 11.85
C GLY A 395 19.99 7.19 11.47
N ALA A 396 20.86 6.93 12.43
CA ALA A 396 22.14 6.26 12.27
C ALA A 396 22.05 4.73 12.47
N ASN A 397 20.82 4.20 12.64
CA ASN A 397 20.52 2.81 12.88
C ASN A 397 20.98 2.29 14.25
N ASN A 398 21.20 3.19 15.21
CA ASN A 398 21.54 2.83 16.59
C ASN A 398 20.29 2.48 17.38
N ALA A 399 20.36 1.44 18.18
CA ALA A 399 19.32 1.12 19.18
C ALA A 399 19.43 2.08 20.37
N SER A 400 18.31 2.46 20.96
CA SER A 400 18.31 3.18 22.24
C SER A 400 18.82 2.27 23.36
N PRO A 401 19.65 2.78 24.30
CA PRO A 401 20.07 2.02 25.48
C PRO A 401 18.88 1.73 26.40
N VAL A 402 19.12 0.96 27.46
CA VAL A 402 18.10 0.73 28.50
C VAL A 402 17.71 2.05 29.15
N GLY A 403 16.43 2.34 29.22
CA GLY A 403 15.89 3.58 29.78
C GLY A 403 14.66 4.10 29.03
N THR A 404 14.22 5.30 29.36
CA THR A 404 13.09 6.01 28.71
C THR A 404 13.60 7.21 27.97
N PHE A 405 13.35 7.25 26.67
CA PHE A 405 13.82 8.30 25.78
C PHE A 405 12.65 8.92 25.02
N PRO A 406 12.26 10.16 25.32
CA PRO A 406 11.18 10.84 24.61
C PRO A 406 11.61 11.20 23.18
N VAL A 407 10.69 11.06 22.25
CA VAL A 407 10.83 11.43 20.83
C VAL A 407 9.61 12.19 20.34
N THR A 408 9.80 12.99 19.31
CA THR A 408 8.69 13.63 18.58
C THR A 408 8.56 12.97 17.21
N ILE A 409 7.37 12.49 16.89
CA ILE A 409 7.01 11.94 15.60
C ILE A 409 6.25 13.01 14.84
N THR A 410 6.80 13.47 13.73
CA THR A 410 6.17 14.46 12.85
C THR A 410 5.87 13.80 11.51
N ILE A 411 4.62 13.88 11.07
CA ILE A 411 4.18 13.33 9.79
C ILE A 411 3.76 14.45 8.87
N ARG A 412 4.24 14.40 7.64
CA ARG A 412 3.81 15.25 6.53
C ARG A 412 3.35 14.36 5.39
N LEU A 413 2.17 14.62 4.86
CA LEU A 413 1.67 13.98 3.65
C LEU A 413 2.06 14.84 2.43
N GLN A 414 2.59 14.19 1.41
CA GLN A 414 2.78 14.73 0.08
C GLN A 414 1.68 14.11 -0.77
N GLY A 415 0.63 14.90 -1.03
CA GLY A 415 -0.53 14.40 -1.76
C GLY A 415 -0.81 15.21 -3.02
N ALA A 416 -1.89 14.87 -3.70
CA ALA A 416 -2.28 15.50 -4.96
C ALA A 416 -1.10 15.56 -5.95
N GLU A 417 -0.39 14.45 -6.07
CA GLU A 417 0.76 14.34 -6.96
C GLU A 417 0.31 14.44 -8.42
N VAL A 418 1.09 15.16 -9.19
CA VAL A 418 0.85 15.37 -10.60
C VAL A 418 2.14 15.25 -11.39
N HIS A 419 2.07 14.48 -12.46
CA HIS A 419 3.16 14.23 -13.39
C HIS A 419 2.83 14.83 -14.76
N PHE A 420 3.85 15.30 -15.45
CA PHE A 420 3.78 15.95 -16.75
C PHE A 420 4.65 15.20 -17.76
N PRO A 421 4.26 14.00 -18.20
CA PRO A 421 5.03 13.22 -19.13
C PRO A 421 5.06 13.83 -20.54
N TYR A 422 6.26 13.85 -21.12
CA TYR A 422 6.50 14.10 -22.53
C TYR A 422 7.12 12.88 -23.18
N MET A 423 6.60 12.49 -24.32
CA MET A 423 7.14 11.38 -25.09
C MET A 423 7.60 11.86 -26.44
N ASP A 424 8.81 11.41 -26.85
CA ASP A 424 9.38 11.69 -28.16
C ASP A 424 9.56 13.19 -28.47
N MET A 425 9.92 13.95 -27.47
CA MET A 425 10.30 15.34 -27.65
C MET A 425 11.82 15.39 -27.76
N GLU A 426 12.34 15.79 -28.91
CA GLU A 426 13.78 15.77 -29.20
C GLU A 426 14.59 16.60 -28.20
N TYR A 427 14.12 17.79 -27.86
CA TYR A 427 14.72 18.62 -26.81
C TYR A 427 13.79 19.71 -26.27
N ASN A 428 14.10 20.16 -25.08
CA ASN A 428 13.54 21.35 -24.46
C ASN A 428 14.67 22.26 -23.99
N ARG A 429 14.85 23.43 -24.63
CA ARG A 429 16.00 24.33 -24.39
C ARG A 429 15.98 25.04 -23.06
N PHE A 430 14.77 25.35 -22.55
CA PHE A 430 14.64 26.23 -21.40
C PHE A 430 13.90 25.55 -20.23
N GLY A 431 13.51 24.30 -20.38
CA GLY A 431 12.72 23.55 -19.40
C GLY A 431 11.26 23.97 -19.37
N THR A 432 10.38 23.00 -19.28
CA THR A 432 8.95 23.26 -19.11
C THR A 432 8.71 23.96 -17.78
N ILE A 433 7.98 25.09 -17.80
CA ILE A 433 7.59 25.82 -16.61
C ILE A 433 6.24 25.27 -16.12
N VAL A 434 6.23 24.81 -14.89
CA VAL A 434 5.04 24.25 -14.21
C VAL A 434 4.77 25.08 -12.97
N GLU A 435 3.62 25.75 -12.94
CA GLU A 435 3.24 26.67 -11.88
C GLU A 435 1.90 26.26 -11.26
N LEU A 436 1.92 25.96 -9.99
CA LEU A 436 0.69 25.78 -9.19
C LEU A 436 0.03 27.14 -8.98
N LEU A 437 -1.24 27.24 -9.36
CA LEU A 437 -2.03 28.44 -9.17
C LEU A 437 -2.81 28.38 -7.85
N ASN A 438 -3.00 29.54 -7.24
CA ASN A 438 -3.81 29.67 -6.05
C ASN A 438 -5.28 29.37 -6.37
N TYR A 439 -5.85 28.35 -5.75
CA TYR A 439 -7.23 27.91 -6.01
C TYR A 439 -8.29 29.00 -5.70
N ALA A 440 -7.99 29.94 -4.81
CA ALA A 440 -8.87 31.07 -4.50
C ALA A 440 -8.67 32.24 -5.50
N ASN A 441 -7.52 32.30 -6.19
CA ASN A 441 -7.19 33.32 -7.17
C ASN A 441 -6.24 32.77 -8.22
N LEU A 442 -6.78 32.22 -9.31
CA LEU A 442 -6.02 31.55 -10.36
C LEU A 442 -5.03 32.47 -11.13
N ASN A 443 -5.00 33.79 -10.83
CA ASN A 443 -4.00 34.68 -11.38
C ASN A 443 -2.70 34.73 -10.54
N GLN A 444 -2.67 34.08 -9.38
CA GLN A 444 -1.54 34.05 -8.47
C GLN A 444 -0.85 32.69 -8.51
N VAL A 445 0.47 32.69 -8.69
CA VAL A 445 1.31 31.51 -8.57
C VAL A 445 1.65 31.26 -7.10
N VAL A 446 1.48 30.05 -6.64
CA VAL A 446 1.76 29.60 -5.26
C VAL A 446 3.09 28.86 -5.18
N SER A 447 3.39 28.06 -6.19
CA SER A 447 4.62 27.26 -6.28
C SER A 447 4.97 26.96 -7.73
N ASP A 448 6.25 26.88 -8.01
CA ASP A 448 6.78 26.44 -9.30
C ASP A 448 7.83 25.34 -9.12
N ILE A 449 7.81 24.68 -7.97
CA ILE A 449 8.77 23.64 -7.62
C ILE A 449 8.43 22.34 -8.34
N VAL A 450 9.44 21.79 -9.01
CA VAL A 450 9.34 20.52 -9.76
C VAL A 450 10.47 19.56 -9.40
N TYR A 451 10.23 18.30 -9.73
CA TYR A 451 11.11 17.17 -9.51
C TYR A 451 11.26 16.35 -10.78
N TRP A 452 12.39 15.66 -10.95
CA TRP A 452 12.63 14.69 -12.03
C TRP A 452 13.76 13.74 -11.65
N ASN A 453 13.86 12.64 -12.38
CA ASN A 453 14.98 11.72 -12.28
C ASN A 453 15.29 11.11 -13.64
N ASP A 454 16.37 11.57 -14.27
CA ASP A 454 16.88 11.10 -15.55
C ASP A 454 18.15 10.26 -15.39
N SER A 455 18.39 9.69 -14.20
CA SER A 455 19.63 8.93 -13.92
C SER A 455 19.86 7.78 -14.89
N ASN A 456 18.76 7.15 -15.35
CA ASN A 456 18.78 6.03 -16.29
C ASN A 456 18.83 6.46 -17.76
N ILE A 457 18.72 7.75 -18.04
CA ILE A 457 18.82 8.25 -19.41
C ILE A 457 20.30 8.37 -19.80
N PRO A 458 20.76 7.76 -20.90
CA PRO A 458 22.12 7.89 -21.38
C PRO A 458 22.52 9.35 -21.61
N ASN A 459 23.80 9.66 -21.49
CA ASN A 459 24.30 10.99 -21.84
C ASN A 459 24.03 11.28 -23.33
N ALA A 460 23.54 12.50 -23.59
CA ALA A 460 23.33 12.93 -24.98
C ALA A 460 24.66 13.14 -25.70
N SER A 461 24.72 12.70 -26.96
CA SER A 461 25.83 13.04 -27.84
C SER A 461 25.75 14.48 -28.36
N ASN A 462 24.55 15.03 -28.49
CA ASN A 462 24.22 16.33 -29.05
C ASN A 462 23.26 17.11 -28.15
N GLY A 463 23.70 17.47 -26.97
CA GLY A 463 22.87 18.25 -26.04
C GLY A 463 23.22 18.00 -24.61
N SER A 464 22.69 18.82 -23.73
CA SER A 464 22.93 18.74 -22.31
C SER A 464 21.91 17.84 -21.62
N ASN A 465 22.38 16.98 -20.74
CA ASN A 465 21.51 16.34 -19.75
C ASN A 465 20.99 17.40 -18.77
N PRO A 466 19.86 17.15 -18.10
CA PRO A 466 19.42 17.99 -16.99
C PRO A 466 20.52 18.13 -15.93
N ASN A 467 20.58 19.29 -15.30
CA ASN A 467 21.50 19.55 -14.20
C ASN A 467 20.74 20.15 -13.00
N PRO A 468 20.58 19.41 -11.90
CA PRO A 468 21.08 18.04 -11.70
C PRO A 468 20.33 17.02 -12.56
N LYS A 469 20.95 15.88 -12.88
CA LYS A 469 20.32 14.78 -13.62
C LYS A 469 19.26 14.07 -12.79
N ASN A 470 19.43 14.07 -11.47
CA ASN A 470 18.45 13.57 -10.51
C ASN A 470 18.12 14.68 -9.50
N ASN A 471 16.91 15.19 -9.57
CA ASN A 471 16.31 16.17 -8.68
C ASN A 471 15.11 15.57 -7.91
N SER A 472 15.09 14.26 -7.71
CA SER A 472 14.01 13.59 -7.01
C SER A 472 13.96 13.95 -5.51
N HIS A 473 12.78 14.04 -4.96
CA HIS A 473 12.56 14.13 -3.51
C HIS A 473 12.83 12.80 -2.78
N LEU A 474 12.93 11.70 -3.53
CA LEU A 474 13.19 10.36 -2.99
C LEU A 474 14.70 10.10 -2.90
N PRO A 475 15.14 9.19 -1.99
CA PRO A 475 16.52 8.75 -1.95
C PRO A 475 16.99 8.17 -3.30
N PRO A 476 18.27 8.34 -3.65
CA PRO A 476 19.36 8.96 -2.88
C PRO A 476 19.42 10.49 -3.00
N ALA A 477 18.69 11.13 -3.92
CA ALA A 477 18.80 12.58 -4.18
C ALA A 477 18.26 13.43 -3.02
N ASN A 478 17.12 13.07 -2.43
CA ASN A 478 16.47 13.80 -1.32
C ASN A 478 16.36 15.32 -1.57
N SER A 479 16.07 15.72 -2.81
CA SER A 479 16.00 17.12 -3.22
C SER A 479 14.77 17.80 -2.58
N THR A 480 14.90 19.10 -2.33
CA THR A 480 13.78 19.96 -1.97
C THR A 480 12.99 20.43 -3.19
N GLY A 481 13.43 20.06 -4.38
CA GLY A 481 12.90 20.48 -5.67
C GLY A 481 13.56 21.75 -6.20
N LEU A 482 13.34 22.04 -7.45
CA LEU A 482 13.86 23.21 -8.13
C LEU A 482 12.72 24.05 -8.71
N SER A 483 12.92 25.37 -8.74
CA SER A 483 12.00 26.28 -9.38
C SER A 483 12.03 26.08 -10.89
N SER A 484 10.90 25.74 -11.51
CA SER A 484 10.79 25.55 -12.95
C SER A 484 10.95 26.85 -13.72
N ASN A 485 10.71 28.00 -13.12
CA ASN A 485 10.94 29.33 -13.73
C ASN A 485 12.44 29.69 -13.85
N THR A 486 13.27 29.21 -12.95
CA THR A 486 14.71 29.56 -12.91
C THR A 486 15.62 28.40 -13.33
N ASN A 487 15.22 27.19 -13.06
CA ASN A 487 15.96 25.98 -13.38
C ASN A 487 14.98 24.83 -13.68
N GLY A 488 14.30 24.94 -14.81
CA GLY A 488 13.35 23.95 -15.27
C GLY A 488 14.02 22.63 -15.69
N HIS A 489 13.20 21.62 -15.92
CA HIS A 489 13.65 20.35 -16.42
C HIS A 489 14.06 20.48 -17.90
N ILE A 490 15.31 20.90 -18.13
CA ILE A 490 15.94 21.06 -19.44
C ILE A 490 16.49 19.70 -19.88
N TRP A 491 16.16 19.29 -21.11
CA TRP A 491 16.79 18.11 -21.72
C TRP A 491 17.13 18.37 -23.17
N GLY A 492 18.33 17.95 -23.56
CA GLY A 492 18.87 18.16 -24.88
C GLY A 492 18.90 19.64 -25.28
N VAL A 493 20.01 20.17 -25.69
CA VAL A 493 20.11 21.57 -26.12
C VAL A 493 20.55 21.63 -27.56
N GLY A 494 19.63 22.10 -28.40
CA GLY A 494 19.85 22.60 -29.72
C GLY A 494 20.88 21.92 -30.58
N GLY A 495 20.46 21.26 -31.59
CA GLY A 495 21.19 20.86 -32.79
C GLY A 495 20.32 21.08 -33.98
N SER A 496 20.83 21.02 -35.17
CA SER A 496 20.03 20.97 -36.42
C SER A 496 19.62 19.51 -36.65
N GLY A 497 18.33 19.27 -36.71
CA GLY A 497 17.80 17.95 -36.98
C GLY A 497 16.77 17.51 -35.95
N THR A 498 15.99 16.55 -36.30
CA THR A 498 14.80 16.13 -35.60
C THR A 498 14.95 14.75 -34.95
N SER A 499 15.90 13.94 -35.45
CA SER A 499 16.15 12.60 -34.93
C SER A 499 17.51 12.52 -34.25
N GLY A 500 17.63 11.68 -33.24
CA GLY A 500 18.86 11.46 -32.50
C GLY A 500 19.20 12.54 -31.45
N GLN A 501 18.22 13.40 -31.14
CA GLN A 501 18.37 14.37 -30.05
C GLN A 501 18.16 13.70 -28.69
N PHE A 502 18.41 14.42 -27.57
CA PHE A 502 18.40 13.85 -26.24
C PHE A 502 17.09 13.16 -25.87
N GLY A 503 15.96 13.75 -26.25
CA GLY A 503 14.62 13.21 -25.95
C GLY A 503 14.03 12.28 -27.01
N ASP A 504 14.73 12.11 -28.14
CA ASP A 504 14.28 11.24 -29.24
C ASP A 504 14.03 9.81 -28.74
N MET A 505 12.87 9.26 -29.04
CA MET A 505 12.42 7.95 -28.59
C MET A 505 12.43 7.74 -27.07
N ARG A 506 12.36 8.80 -26.27
CA ARG A 506 12.34 8.76 -24.81
C ARG A 506 11.04 9.26 -24.22
N ALA A 507 10.76 8.84 -22.98
CA ALA A 507 9.63 9.32 -22.21
C ALA A 507 10.16 10.04 -20.96
N ILE A 508 10.03 11.36 -20.96
CA ILE A 508 10.57 12.25 -19.92
C ILE A 508 9.45 12.55 -18.92
N ASP A 509 9.74 12.43 -17.62
CA ASP A 509 8.79 12.71 -16.56
C ASP A 509 9.25 13.88 -15.68
N THR A 510 8.34 14.82 -15.46
CA THR A 510 8.49 15.91 -14.50
C THR A 510 7.30 15.87 -13.58
N TRP A 511 7.49 15.93 -12.27
CA TRP A 511 6.38 15.89 -11.33
C TRP A 511 6.46 16.95 -10.26
N THR A 512 5.35 17.16 -9.59
CA THR A 512 5.24 17.94 -8.38
C THR A 512 4.12 17.40 -7.50
N PHE A 513 4.01 17.89 -6.28
CA PHE A 513 2.98 17.47 -5.33
C PHE A 513 2.66 18.62 -4.37
N ILE A 514 1.55 18.49 -3.67
CA ILE A 514 1.16 19.42 -2.63
C ILE A 514 1.75 18.96 -1.29
N LYS A 515 2.55 19.81 -0.65
CA LYS A 515 3.04 19.57 0.70
C LYS A 515 1.92 19.86 1.70
N GLY A 516 1.45 18.82 2.39
CA GLY A 516 0.47 18.92 3.46
C GLY A 516 1.03 19.58 4.71
N GLN A 517 0.15 19.90 5.64
CA GLN A 517 0.53 20.37 6.96
C GLN A 517 1.20 19.26 7.77
N GLU A 518 2.11 19.68 8.65
CA GLU A 518 2.75 18.76 9.58
C GLU A 518 1.86 18.48 10.78
N THR A 519 1.76 17.20 11.13
CA THR A 519 1.08 16.77 12.35
C THR A 519 2.08 16.06 13.23
N SER A 520 2.19 16.47 14.49
CA SER A 520 3.18 15.93 15.41
C SER A 520 2.54 15.32 16.64
N VAL A 521 3.18 14.28 17.17
CA VAL A 521 2.85 13.64 18.44
C VAL A 521 4.12 13.35 19.22
N THR A 522 4.07 13.48 20.54
CA THR A 522 5.16 13.06 21.43
C THR A 522 4.95 11.60 21.82
N ALA A 523 6.02 10.83 21.78
CA ALA A 523 6.06 9.41 22.14
C ALA A 523 7.36 9.11 22.89
N SER A 524 7.52 7.89 23.37
CA SER A 524 8.74 7.46 24.08
C SER A 524 9.28 6.15 23.53
N VAL A 525 10.59 6.04 23.43
CA VAL A 525 11.29 4.77 23.33
C VAL A 525 11.59 4.31 24.75
N VAL A 526 11.03 3.19 25.17
CA VAL A 526 11.21 2.61 26.50
C VAL A 526 11.86 1.26 26.34
N VAL A 527 13.13 1.17 26.65
CA VAL A 527 13.89 -0.08 26.57
C VAL A 527 14.04 -0.66 27.95
N LYS A 528 13.41 -1.79 28.19
CA LYS A 528 13.54 -2.56 29.43
C LYS A 528 14.27 -3.86 29.12
N SER A 529 15.20 -4.21 29.97
CA SER A 529 15.91 -5.48 29.94
C SER A 529 15.95 -6.05 31.35
N ALA A 530 15.62 -7.31 31.51
CA ALA A 530 15.66 -8.00 32.78
C ALA A 530 16.09 -9.45 32.54
N ASP A 531 17.01 -9.92 33.37
CA ASP A 531 17.44 -11.31 33.42
C ASP A 531 16.53 -12.04 34.42
N LEU A 532 15.50 -12.71 33.90
CA LEU A 532 14.53 -13.45 34.68
C LEU A 532 14.97 -14.91 34.77
N MET A 533 15.21 -15.38 36.02
CA MET A 533 15.76 -16.70 36.22
C MET A 533 15.03 -17.50 37.30
N VAL A 534 15.01 -18.81 37.13
CA VAL A 534 14.75 -19.76 38.20
C VAL A 534 16.08 -20.11 38.85
N SER A 535 16.40 -19.46 39.98
CA SER A 535 17.70 -19.61 40.64
C SER A 535 17.91 -21.03 41.18
N SER A 536 16.88 -21.62 41.81
CA SER A 536 16.97 -22.98 42.34
C SER A 536 15.60 -23.64 42.48
N ILE A 537 15.61 -24.98 42.44
CA ILE A 537 14.53 -25.87 42.89
C ILE A 537 15.17 -26.91 43.78
N THR A 538 14.79 -26.94 45.06
CA THR A 538 15.38 -27.86 46.04
C THR A 538 14.26 -28.59 46.77
N PRO A 539 14.13 -29.91 46.62
CA PRO A 539 13.24 -30.72 47.46
C PRO A 539 13.84 -30.90 48.86
N ASP A 540 13.00 -30.98 49.88
CA ASP A 540 13.42 -31.26 51.26
C ASP A 540 13.76 -32.71 51.44
N GLN A 541 13.35 -33.62 50.54
CA GLN A 541 13.73 -35.04 50.56
C GLN A 541 13.81 -35.60 49.13
N THR A 542 14.62 -36.64 48.95
CA THR A 542 14.95 -37.19 47.62
C THR A 542 14.36 -38.58 47.36
N ASN A 543 13.84 -39.25 48.37
CA ASN A 543 13.19 -40.55 48.25
C ASN A 543 11.81 -40.48 48.89
N LEU A 544 10.79 -40.93 48.16
CA LEU A 544 9.40 -40.85 48.56
C LEU A 544 8.68 -42.18 48.41
N HIS A 545 7.74 -42.43 49.30
CA HIS A 545 6.81 -43.53 49.22
C HIS A 545 5.38 -43.03 49.01
N LEU A 546 4.50 -43.93 48.70
CA LEU A 546 3.08 -43.62 48.53
C LEU A 546 2.52 -42.91 49.77
N GLY A 547 1.88 -41.76 49.62
CA GLY A 547 1.31 -40.97 50.70
C GLY A 547 2.27 -40.00 51.35
N GLU A 548 3.55 -40.06 51.11
CA GLU A 548 4.51 -39.08 51.63
C GLU A 548 4.48 -37.76 50.90
N ALA A 549 4.82 -36.69 51.62
CA ALA A 549 4.85 -35.34 51.07
C ALA A 549 6.29 -34.88 50.84
N VAL A 550 6.51 -34.06 49.82
CA VAL A 550 7.76 -33.36 49.58
C VAL A 550 7.49 -31.85 49.40
N ALA A 551 8.34 -31.04 50.01
CA ALA A 551 8.28 -29.58 49.85
C ALA A 551 9.42 -29.12 48.93
N TYR A 552 9.03 -28.52 47.78
CA TYR A 552 9.96 -27.91 46.87
C TYR A 552 10.15 -26.45 47.22
N THR A 553 11.36 -26.04 47.53
CA THR A 553 11.78 -24.65 47.68
C THR A 553 12.22 -24.15 46.30
N VAL A 554 11.43 -23.25 45.69
CA VAL A 554 11.68 -22.67 44.35
C VAL A 554 12.04 -21.22 44.53
N LYS A 555 13.20 -20.80 44.03
CA LYS A 555 13.65 -19.41 44.04
C LYS A 555 13.60 -18.84 42.64
N VAL A 556 12.99 -17.66 42.53
CA VAL A 556 12.83 -16.93 41.25
C VAL A 556 13.41 -15.54 41.44
N LYS A 557 14.25 -15.10 40.50
CA LYS A 557 15.00 -13.85 40.60
C LYS A 557 14.90 -13.04 39.33
N ASN A 558 14.92 -11.71 39.48
CA ASN A 558 15.23 -10.75 38.43
C ASN A 558 16.67 -10.25 38.64
N GLY A 559 17.61 -10.59 37.74
CA GLY A 559 18.98 -10.09 37.73
C GLY A 559 19.11 -8.63 37.32
N GLY A 560 18.03 -8.01 36.81
CA GLY A 560 17.99 -6.60 36.36
C GLY A 560 18.45 -6.42 34.93
N PRO A 561 18.66 -5.16 34.46
CA PRO A 561 18.63 -3.93 35.26
C PRO A 561 17.22 -3.28 35.42
N SER A 562 16.20 -3.77 34.75
CA SER A 562 14.84 -3.16 34.79
C SER A 562 13.91 -3.96 35.72
N ASP A 563 12.95 -3.25 36.32
CA ASP A 563 11.85 -3.88 37.05
C ASP A 563 10.91 -4.60 36.08
N VAL A 564 10.35 -5.72 36.50
CA VAL A 564 9.37 -6.48 35.75
C VAL A 564 8.07 -6.56 36.54
N THR A 565 6.95 -6.31 35.84
CA THR A 565 5.61 -6.36 36.42
C THR A 565 4.78 -7.39 35.70
N GLY A 566 4.22 -8.35 36.38
CA GLY A 566 3.30 -9.32 35.82
C GLY A 566 3.98 -10.48 35.07
N ALA A 567 5.24 -10.83 35.38
CA ALA A 567 5.96 -11.94 34.76
C ALA A 567 5.23 -13.27 35.00
N PRO A 568 4.79 -14.01 33.98
CA PRO A 568 4.16 -15.32 34.18
C PRO A 568 5.15 -16.32 34.74
N PHE A 569 4.79 -16.94 35.84
CA PHE A 569 5.54 -18.02 36.47
C PHE A 569 4.74 -19.30 36.44
N THR A 570 5.38 -20.41 36.16
CA THR A 570 4.77 -21.75 36.20
C THR A 570 5.63 -22.73 36.98
N PHE A 571 4.97 -23.64 37.73
CA PHE A 571 5.63 -24.79 38.36
C PHE A 571 4.83 -26.05 38.01
N LYS A 572 5.40 -26.89 37.17
CA LYS A 572 4.79 -28.11 36.67
C LYS A 572 5.23 -29.32 37.51
N ILE A 573 4.25 -30.09 37.96
CA ILE A 573 4.47 -31.33 38.66
C ILE A 573 4.09 -32.53 37.77
N PRO A 574 4.75 -33.68 37.91
CA PRO A 574 4.38 -34.91 37.20
C PRO A 574 3.01 -35.44 37.67
N SER A 575 2.36 -36.18 36.78
CA SER A 575 1.13 -36.89 37.15
C SER A 575 1.41 -37.86 38.28
N GLY A 576 0.59 -37.86 39.33
CA GLY A 576 0.81 -38.69 40.51
C GLY A 576 1.37 -37.96 41.72
N LEU A 577 1.78 -36.72 41.58
CA LEU A 577 1.97 -35.80 42.71
C LEU A 577 0.71 -34.93 42.82
N SER A 578 0.16 -34.87 44.02
CA SER A 578 -1.05 -34.11 44.35
C SER A 578 -0.71 -32.86 45.16
N PRO A 579 -1.33 -31.68 44.84
CA PRO A 579 -1.07 -30.46 45.60
C PRO A 579 -1.52 -30.54 47.04
N GLN A 580 -0.75 -29.92 47.94
CA GLN A 580 -1.07 -29.83 49.36
C GLN A 580 -1.07 -28.39 49.88
N ASN A 581 0.06 -27.71 49.81
CA ASN A 581 0.23 -26.38 50.38
C ASN A 581 1.15 -25.52 49.54
N ILE A 582 0.91 -24.21 49.57
CA ILE A 582 1.71 -23.19 48.91
C ILE A 582 2.04 -22.12 49.96
N GLN A 583 3.30 -21.72 50.01
CA GLN A 583 3.75 -20.56 50.77
C GLN A 583 4.56 -19.64 49.84
N PHE A 584 4.14 -18.38 49.70
CA PHE A 584 4.88 -17.33 49.02
C PHE A 584 5.68 -16.51 50.04
N ILE A 585 6.96 -16.26 49.75
CA ILE A 585 7.88 -15.48 50.57
C ILE A 585 8.47 -14.39 49.69
N ALA A 586 8.05 -13.16 49.92
CA ALA A 586 8.41 -12.00 49.14
C ALA A 586 9.86 -11.53 49.27
N ASN A 587 10.56 -11.98 50.31
CA ASN A 587 11.94 -11.56 50.66
C ASN A 587 12.12 -10.04 50.75
N GLY A 588 11.06 -9.30 51.03
CA GLY A 588 11.08 -7.85 51.20
C GLY A 588 11.10 -7.06 49.89
N CYS A 589 10.99 -7.68 48.72
CA CYS A 589 11.14 -6.98 47.47
C CYS A 589 10.07 -7.31 46.37
N GLY A 590 9.63 -8.57 46.29
CA GLY A 590 8.70 -9.01 45.24
C GLY A 590 7.26 -9.10 45.71
N SER A 591 6.34 -9.28 44.77
CA SER A 591 4.91 -9.54 45.02
C SER A 591 4.30 -10.39 43.92
N GLU A 592 3.18 -11.03 44.26
CA GLU A 592 2.31 -11.66 43.27
C GLU A 592 1.27 -10.65 42.78
N SER A 593 1.19 -10.41 41.50
CA SER A 593 0.04 -9.69 40.87
C SER A 593 -1.16 -10.64 40.67
N VAL A 594 -0.86 -11.93 40.49
CA VAL A 594 -1.81 -13.04 40.55
C VAL A 594 -1.22 -14.13 41.45
N ALA A 595 -1.93 -14.50 42.49
CA ALA A 595 -1.49 -15.54 43.46
C ALA A 595 -1.32 -16.89 42.76
N LEU A 596 -0.34 -17.65 43.20
CA LEU A 596 -0.06 -18.99 42.69
C LEU A 596 -1.26 -19.92 42.90
N SER A 597 -1.78 -20.47 41.82
CA SER A 597 -2.93 -21.39 41.80
C SER A 597 -2.61 -22.64 41.00
N TYR A 598 -3.23 -23.76 41.34
CA TYR A 598 -3.01 -25.05 40.69
C TYR A 598 -4.12 -25.36 39.70
N ASN A 599 -3.75 -25.81 38.50
CA ASN A 599 -4.64 -26.33 37.48
C ASN A 599 -4.45 -27.85 37.35
N ALA A 600 -5.47 -28.61 37.74
CA ALA A 600 -5.44 -30.08 37.73
C ALA A 600 -5.44 -30.66 36.29
N GLY A 601 -5.97 -29.92 35.30
CA GLY A 601 -6.01 -30.34 33.87
C GLY A 601 -4.61 -30.39 33.24
N THR A 602 -3.69 -29.55 33.73
CA THR A 602 -2.33 -29.42 33.19
C THR A 602 -1.24 -29.87 34.20
N ASN A 603 -1.59 -30.19 35.42
CA ASN A 603 -0.68 -30.43 36.54
C ASN A 603 0.30 -29.28 36.78
N THR A 604 -0.16 -28.06 36.65
CA THR A 604 0.70 -26.88 36.68
C THR A 604 0.16 -25.85 37.68
N TYR A 605 1.02 -25.32 38.51
CA TYR A 605 0.79 -24.10 39.26
C TYR A 605 1.15 -22.89 38.36
N SER A 606 0.37 -21.84 38.42
CA SER A 606 0.60 -20.61 37.68
C SER A 606 0.40 -19.39 38.57
N SER A 607 1.28 -18.40 38.42
CA SER A 607 1.16 -17.08 39.05
C SER A 607 1.66 -15.99 38.11
N SER A 608 1.53 -14.74 38.52
CA SER A 608 2.08 -13.57 37.87
C SER A 608 2.85 -12.74 38.88
N LEU A 609 4.12 -12.46 38.60
CA LEU A 609 5.08 -11.90 39.52
C LEU A 609 5.49 -10.47 39.20
N ASN A 610 5.55 -9.62 40.22
CA ASN A 610 6.24 -8.34 40.16
C ASN A 610 7.62 -8.51 40.82
N LEU A 611 8.65 -8.39 40.01
CA LEU A 611 10.05 -8.57 40.40
C LEU A 611 10.84 -7.30 40.10
N PRO A 612 11.05 -6.42 41.09
CA PRO A 612 12.00 -5.32 40.97
C PRO A 612 13.40 -5.79 40.61
N ASN A 613 14.23 -4.91 40.07
CA ASN A 613 15.63 -5.18 39.78
C ASN A 613 16.37 -5.74 41.02
N GLY A 614 17.06 -6.85 40.84
CA GLY A 614 17.82 -7.55 41.93
C GLY A 614 16.97 -8.38 42.88
N CYS A 615 15.64 -8.38 42.74
CA CYS A 615 14.73 -9.08 43.63
C CYS A 615 14.76 -10.60 43.41
N GLU A 616 14.82 -11.37 44.49
CA GLU A 616 14.61 -12.83 44.52
C GLU A 616 13.44 -13.14 45.44
N ILE A 617 12.45 -13.86 44.97
CA ILE A 617 11.33 -14.40 45.75
C ILE A 617 11.49 -15.91 45.97
N THR A 618 10.76 -16.46 46.92
CA THR A 618 10.76 -17.89 47.20
C THR A 618 9.34 -18.44 47.28
N TYR A 619 9.09 -19.55 46.61
CA TYR A 619 7.93 -20.41 46.84
C TYR A 619 8.34 -21.66 47.60
N VAL A 620 7.52 -22.09 48.55
CA VAL A 620 7.57 -23.43 49.14
C VAL A 620 6.28 -24.14 48.72
N ILE A 621 6.41 -25.14 47.86
CA ILE A 621 5.28 -25.86 47.25
C ILE A 621 5.32 -27.30 47.75
N THR A 622 4.36 -27.69 48.57
CA THR A 622 4.26 -29.04 49.10
C THR A 622 3.30 -29.89 48.29
N VAL A 623 3.74 -31.05 47.87
CA VAL A 623 2.96 -32.03 47.11
C VAL A 623 3.07 -33.41 47.77
N THR A 624 2.08 -34.29 47.58
CA THR A 624 2.03 -35.64 48.13
C THR A 624 1.99 -36.67 47.01
N VAL A 625 2.68 -37.77 47.19
CA VAL A 625 2.66 -38.91 46.27
C VAL A 625 1.29 -39.59 46.30
N SER A 626 0.56 -39.52 45.21
CA SER A 626 -0.77 -40.14 45.07
C SER A 626 -0.67 -41.59 44.60
N ASN A 627 -1.80 -42.30 44.68
CA ASN A 627 -1.92 -43.67 44.18
C ASN A 627 -1.82 -43.82 42.67
N THR A 628 -1.81 -42.73 41.94
CA THR A 628 -1.60 -42.66 40.48
C THR A 628 -0.15 -42.38 40.10
N ALA A 629 0.75 -42.25 41.06
CA ALA A 629 2.15 -42.00 40.81
C ALA A 629 2.81 -43.19 40.08
N THR A 630 3.77 -42.90 39.25
CA THR A 630 4.63 -43.90 38.63
C THR A 630 5.90 -44.04 39.45
N ALA A 631 6.40 -45.27 39.63
CA ALA A 631 7.69 -45.50 40.25
C ALA A 631 8.83 -44.94 39.39
N GLY A 632 9.90 -44.55 40.04
CA GLY A 632 11.09 -44.02 39.40
C GLY A 632 11.33 -42.53 39.64
N ASN A 633 12.26 -41.96 38.92
CA ASN A 633 12.65 -40.55 39.07
C ASN A 633 11.55 -39.62 38.62
N GLN A 634 11.12 -38.73 39.48
CA GLN A 634 10.14 -37.68 39.20
C GLN A 634 10.87 -36.35 39.13
N PHE A 635 10.54 -35.59 38.05
CA PHE A 635 11.08 -34.26 37.82
C PHE A 635 9.97 -33.24 37.90
N VAL A 636 10.23 -32.13 38.52
CA VAL A 636 9.39 -30.94 38.48
C VAL A 636 10.11 -29.87 37.65
N GLU A 637 9.36 -29.00 37.03
CA GLU A 637 9.88 -27.91 36.24
C GLU A 637 9.31 -26.58 36.74
N ALA A 638 10.18 -25.60 36.96
CA ALA A 638 9.78 -24.23 37.19
C ALA A 638 10.23 -23.39 35.99
N ALA A 639 9.38 -22.48 35.60
CA ALA A 639 9.64 -21.58 34.45
C ALA A 639 9.10 -20.20 34.73
N ILE A 640 9.82 -19.17 34.28
CA ILE A 640 9.38 -17.78 34.27
C ILE A 640 9.49 -17.21 32.85
N LEU A 641 8.45 -16.52 32.44
CA LEU A 641 8.41 -15.87 31.15
C LEU A 641 8.49 -14.35 31.34
N ARG A 642 9.22 -13.65 30.47
CA ARG A 642 9.23 -12.20 30.49
C ARG A 642 7.86 -11.62 30.05
N THR A 643 7.64 -10.35 30.32
CA THR A 643 6.49 -9.61 29.80
C THR A 643 6.81 -9.01 28.40
N ASN A 644 5.77 -8.58 27.67
CA ASN A 644 5.90 -8.05 26.31
C ASN A 644 6.84 -6.84 26.21
N ASP A 645 6.93 -6.04 27.26
CA ASP A 645 7.70 -4.79 27.32
C ASP A 645 9.15 -4.96 27.80
N VAL A 646 9.56 -6.19 28.09
CA VAL A 646 10.90 -6.49 28.63
C VAL A 646 11.62 -7.46 27.70
N THR A 647 12.89 -7.22 27.47
CA THR A 647 13.80 -8.21 26.86
C THR A 647 14.55 -8.97 27.95
N ASP A 648 14.68 -10.26 27.75
CA ASP A 648 15.52 -11.12 28.57
C ASP A 648 16.69 -11.61 27.70
N PRO A 649 17.94 -11.12 27.95
CA PRO A 649 19.03 -11.28 26.97
C PRO A 649 19.43 -12.72 26.71
N ASP A 650 19.23 -13.62 27.65
CA ASP A 650 19.62 -15.02 27.52
C ASP A 650 18.43 -15.92 27.08
N ALA A 651 17.19 -15.40 27.09
CA ALA A 651 15.99 -16.14 26.72
C ALA A 651 15.27 -15.59 25.48
N THR A 652 15.56 -14.36 25.08
CA THR A 652 14.84 -13.71 23.98
C THR A 652 15.16 -14.33 22.63
N ASP A 653 14.14 -14.69 21.86
CA ASP A 653 14.30 -14.99 20.44
C ASP A 653 14.51 -13.68 19.67
N PRO A 654 15.67 -13.49 19.02
CA PRO A 654 15.98 -12.24 18.32
C PRO A 654 15.09 -11.97 17.08
N ASN A 655 14.41 -12.99 16.59
CA ASN A 655 13.61 -12.90 15.36
C ASN A 655 12.10 -12.78 15.63
N ILE A 656 11.66 -12.80 16.88
CA ILE A 656 10.25 -12.78 17.27
C ILE A 656 9.85 -11.39 17.76
N ASN A 657 8.91 -10.75 17.05
CA ASN A 657 8.30 -9.50 17.46
C ASN A 657 7.16 -9.70 18.48
N THR A 658 6.75 -10.92 18.71
CA THR A 658 5.67 -11.28 19.64
C THR A 658 6.22 -12.09 20.80
N LEU A 659 5.59 -11.95 21.97
CA LEU A 659 5.95 -12.76 23.16
C LEU A 659 5.70 -14.23 22.83
N PRO A 660 6.65 -15.13 23.07
CA PRO A 660 6.42 -16.57 23.05
C PRO A 660 5.32 -16.99 24.01
N THR A 661 4.64 -18.07 23.71
CA THR A 661 3.52 -18.56 24.53
C THR A 661 3.96 -19.17 25.86
N SER A 662 5.23 -19.48 25.99
CA SER A 662 5.84 -20.05 27.20
C SER A 662 7.34 -19.80 27.28
N ALA A 663 7.92 -19.88 28.45
CA ALA A 663 9.37 -19.83 28.65
C ALA A 663 10.08 -20.95 27.88
N GLN A 664 9.46 -22.14 27.77
CA GLN A 664 10.02 -23.25 26.97
C GLN A 664 10.18 -22.90 25.49
N SER A 665 9.19 -22.23 24.91
CA SER A 665 9.31 -21.78 23.50
C SER A 665 10.32 -20.65 23.35
N GLU A 666 10.42 -19.76 24.31
CA GLU A 666 11.39 -18.67 24.28
C GLU A 666 12.83 -19.20 24.44
N CYS A 667 13.05 -20.12 25.38
CA CYS A 667 14.35 -20.72 25.61
C CYS A 667 14.81 -21.70 24.52
N ALA A 668 13.91 -22.15 23.65
CA ALA A 668 14.27 -23.06 22.54
C ALA A 668 15.29 -22.46 21.57
N ASN A 669 15.39 -21.14 21.49
CA ASN A 669 16.30 -20.41 20.61
C ASN A 669 17.61 -19.95 21.27
N ASN A 670 17.87 -20.36 22.53
CA ASN A 670 19.10 -20.10 23.31
C ASN A 670 19.47 -18.62 23.51
N GLY A 671 18.56 -17.66 23.27
CA GLY A 671 18.82 -16.22 23.46
C GLY A 671 20.11 -15.68 22.82
N LEU A 672 20.37 -14.40 23.03
CA LEU A 672 21.56 -13.71 22.47
C LEU A 672 22.72 -13.63 23.47
N GLY A 673 22.51 -13.88 24.79
CA GLY A 673 23.46 -13.60 25.85
C GLY A 673 24.00 -14.81 26.58
N GLY A 674 23.59 -16.02 26.29
CA GLY A 674 24.01 -17.24 26.98
C GLY A 674 22.97 -18.34 27.01
N SER A 675 23.15 -19.31 27.90
CA SER A 675 22.18 -20.38 28.11
C SER A 675 20.99 -19.86 28.90
N CYS A 676 19.78 -20.08 28.39
CA CYS A 676 18.57 -19.68 29.05
C CYS A 676 18.43 -20.22 30.45
N ASN A 677 18.24 -19.35 31.45
CA ASN A 677 18.10 -19.67 32.86
C ASN A 677 16.68 -19.51 33.42
N ASN A 678 15.73 -19.16 32.54
CA ASN A 678 14.32 -18.97 32.86
C ASN A 678 13.59 -20.27 33.21
N ILE A 679 14.19 -21.43 32.91
CA ILE A 679 13.63 -22.74 33.13
C ILE A 679 14.62 -23.56 33.93
N LYS A 680 14.12 -24.27 34.95
CA LYS A 680 14.90 -25.21 35.71
C LYS A 680 14.08 -26.44 36.05
N ASN A 681 14.73 -27.60 35.97
CA ASN A 681 14.22 -28.86 36.49
C ASN A 681 14.94 -29.20 37.77
N ASN A 682 14.25 -29.83 38.71
CA ASN A 682 14.94 -30.35 39.91
C ASN A 682 15.76 -31.59 39.55
N ASN A 683 16.72 -31.90 40.41
CA ASN A 683 17.29 -33.24 40.48
C ASN A 683 16.18 -34.26 40.84
N ALA A 684 16.27 -35.45 40.29
CA ALA A 684 15.25 -36.46 40.47
C ALA A 684 14.88 -36.71 41.91
N VAL A 685 13.60 -36.71 42.23
CA VAL A 685 13.07 -37.31 43.48
C VAL A 685 12.59 -38.71 43.10
N LEU A 686 13.16 -39.72 43.78
CA LEU A 686 12.83 -41.12 43.52
C LEU A 686 11.53 -41.48 44.23
N VAL A 687 10.53 -41.86 43.46
CA VAL A 687 9.28 -42.43 43.99
C VAL A 687 9.39 -43.96 43.95
N THR A 688 9.25 -44.57 45.06
CA THR A 688 9.19 -46.01 45.19
C THR A 688 7.75 -46.41 45.50
N LEU A 689 7.15 -47.17 44.59
CA LEU A 689 5.84 -47.77 44.78
C LEU A 689 6.01 -49.25 45.24
N PRO A 690 5.06 -49.81 46.01
CA PRO A 690 5.10 -51.22 46.27
C PRO A 690 5.04 -51.96 44.94
N CYS A 691 6.07 -52.78 44.71
CA CYS A 691 6.12 -53.66 43.56
C CYS A 691 4.99 -54.67 43.60
N TYR A 692 4.46 -54.99 42.42
CA TYR A 692 3.54 -56.10 42.26
C TYR A 692 4.15 -57.38 42.83
N ASN A 693 3.45 -58.02 43.77
CA ASN A 693 3.89 -59.29 44.28
C ASN A 693 3.81 -60.36 43.22
N ASN A 694 4.86 -61.11 43.02
CA ASN A 694 4.84 -62.32 42.16
C ASN A 694 3.69 -63.22 42.55
N PRO A 695 3.03 -63.85 41.55
CA PRO A 695 1.95 -64.77 41.83
C PRO A 695 2.39 -65.77 42.92
N ASN A 696 1.58 -66.05 43.91
CA ASN A 696 1.84 -67.04 44.92
C ASN A 696 1.77 -68.40 44.29
N THR A 697 2.93 -69.02 44.04
CA THR A 697 3.06 -70.31 43.40
C THR A 697 2.90 -71.48 44.36
N THR A 698 2.77 -71.21 45.73
CA THR A 698 2.64 -72.22 46.77
C THR A 698 1.20 -72.62 47.07
N ASN A 699 0.24 -71.79 46.70
CA ASN A 699 -1.17 -72.06 46.92
C ASN A 699 -1.81 -72.60 45.66
N ALA A 700 -2.76 -73.56 45.82
CA ALA A 700 -3.55 -74.03 44.71
C ALA A 700 -4.44 -72.90 44.19
N GLY A 701 -4.20 -72.49 42.94
CA GLY A 701 -4.95 -71.44 42.34
C GLY A 701 -6.40 -71.81 42.00
N VAL A 702 -7.17 -70.82 41.60
CA VAL A 702 -8.55 -71.01 41.03
C VAL A 702 -8.51 -71.78 39.74
N PRO A 703 -9.39 -72.72 39.47
CA PRO A 703 -9.53 -73.35 38.19
C PRO A 703 -9.75 -72.37 37.06
N VAL A 704 -8.97 -72.48 36.00
CA VAL A 704 -9.09 -71.64 34.82
C VAL A 704 -9.26 -72.51 33.57
N VAL A 705 -10.06 -72.04 32.63
CA VAL A 705 -10.29 -72.75 31.35
C VAL A 705 -9.21 -72.29 30.34
N HIS A 706 -8.50 -73.26 29.75
CA HIS A 706 -7.42 -73.01 28.82
C HIS A 706 -7.51 -73.88 27.58
N GLY A 707 -7.39 -73.25 26.38
CA GLY A 707 -7.44 -74.01 25.15
C GLY A 707 -6.87 -73.19 23.98
N ILE A 708 -6.06 -73.81 23.14
CA ILE A 708 -5.60 -73.24 21.87
C ILE A 708 -5.89 -74.27 20.79
N THR A 709 -6.65 -73.94 19.77
CA THR A 709 -6.99 -74.87 18.66
C THR A 709 -7.11 -74.11 17.34
N LEU A 710 -6.64 -74.74 16.27
CA LEU A 710 -6.85 -74.39 14.87
C LEU A 710 -8.07 -75.07 14.23
N LEU A 711 -8.71 -76.03 14.91
CA LEU A 711 -9.71 -76.92 14.34
C LEU A 711 -11.14 -76.65 14.77
N GLN A 712 -11.44 -75.52 15.39
CA GLN A 712 -12.80 -75.20 15.88
C GLN A 712 -13.46 -76.27 16.76
N ARG A 713 -12.70 -76.95 17.56
CA ARG A 713 -13.16 -78.01 18.45
C ARG A 713 -13.72 -77.51 19.80
N ALA A 714 -13.86 -76.17 19.94
CA ALA A 714 -14.41 -75.65 21.15
C ALA A 714 -15.83 -76.23 21.39
N GLY A 715 -16.00 -76.89 22.52
CA GLY A 715 -17.32 -77.45 22.93
C GLY A 715 -17.68 -78.84 22.42
N THR A 716 -16.82 -79.52 21.68
CA THR A 716 -17.13 -80.96 21.34
C THR A 716 -16.19 -81.93 22.04
N ASP A 717 -16.71 -82.58 22.85
CA ASP A 717 -16.65 -83.96 23.34
C ASP A 717 -15.34 -84.69 23.63
N ASN A 718 -14.38 -84.00 24.13
CA ASN A 718 -13.26 -84.65 24.76
C ASN A 718 -13.24 -84.54 26.28
N GLY A 719 -14.36 -84.22 26.90
CA GLY A 719 -14.50 -84.16 28.33
C GLY A 719 -13.53 -83.24 29.11
N ASN A 720 -12.51 -82.74 28.42
CA ASN A 720 -11.48 -81.86 28.95
C ASN A 720 -11.04 -80.73 28.02
N TRP A 721 -11.94 -80.34 27.14
CA TRP A 721 -11.77 -79.20 26.27
C TRP A 721 -12.88 -78.18 26.48
N PRO A 722 -12.53 -76.90 26.73
CA PRO A 722 -11.17 -76.45 27.06
C PRO A 722 -10.64 -77.07 28.36
N MET A 723 -9.34 -77.36 28.43
CA MET A 723 -8.71 -77.93 29.59
C MET A 723 -8.83 -77.06 30.81
N ILE A 724 -9.21 -77.63 31.95
CA ILE A 724 -9.23 -76.93 33.24
C ILE A 724 -7.91 -77.26 33.94
N ARG A 725 -7.16 -76.24 34.32
CA ARG A 725 -5.93 -76.37 35.09
C ARG A 725 -5.89 -75.31 36.23
N ASN A 726 -5.26 -75.64 37.32
CA ASN A 726 -5.07 -74.71 38.45
C ASN A 726 -3.86 -73.86 38.16
N SER A 727 -3.98 -72.53 38.31
CA SER A 727 -2.91 -71.55 38.17
C SER A 727 -2.06 -71.70 36.91
N ALA A 728 -2.68 -72.08 35.77
CA ALA A 728 -1.98 -72.23 34.51
C ALA A 728 -1.74 -70.86 33.85
N TYR A 729 -0.58 -70.75 33.22
CA TYR A 729 -0.26 -69.62 32.29
C TYR A 729 0.24 -70.16 30.97
N THR A 730 0.08 -69.36 29.91
CA THR A 730 0.53 -69.71 28.56
C THR A 730 1.82 -68.99 28.25
N VAL A 731 2.88 -69.69 27.91
CA VAL A 731 4.13 -69.13 27.42
C VAL A 731 4.26 -69.46 25.97
N LEU A 732 4.47 -68.45 25.11
CA LEU A 732 4.75 -68.55 23.69
C LEU A 732 6.09 -67.85 23.43
N GLU A 733 7.11 -68.69 23.12
CA GLU A 733 8.48 -68.17 22.93
C GLU A 733 8.90 -68.27 21.46
N SER A 734 9.52 -67.18 20.93
CA SER A 734 10.17 -67.18 19.63
C SER A 734 11.22 -66.11 19.54
N ASN A 735 12.38 -66.40 19.00
CA ASN A 735 13.44 -65.44 18.78
C ASN A 735 13.18 -64.49 17.57
N THR A 736 12.28 -64.88 16.65
CA THR A 736 12.09 -64.13 15.37
C THR A 736 10.67 -63.83 15.02
N LYS A 737 9.67 -64.32 15.81
CA LYS A 737 8.25 -64.12 15.51
C LYS A 737 7.47 -63.70 16.74
N GLY A 738 6.52 -62.80 16.59
CA GLY A 738 5.59 -62.38 17.61
C GLY A 738 4.29 -63.17 17.59
N PHE A 739 3.58 -63.12 18.72
CA PHE A 739 2.20 -63.57 18.83
C PHE A 739 1.25 -62.54 18.24
N VAL A 740 0.46 -62.89 17.23
CA VAL A 740 -0.51 -62.02 16.60
C VAL A 740 -1.89 -62.36 17.14
N ILE A 741 -2.45 -61.45 17.94
CA ILE A 741 -3.84 -61.58 18.41
C ILE A 741 -4.82 -61.15 17.33
N THR A 742 -6.11 -61.50 17.54
CA THR A 742 -7.20 -61.13 16.65
C THR A 742 -7.19 -59.63 16.37
N ARG A 743 -7.21 -59.31 15.07
CA ARG A 743 -7.26 -57.94 14.61
C ARG A 743 -8.70 -57.53 14.32
N MET A 744 -9.18 -56.52 14.97
CA MET A 744 -10.51 -55.97 14.82
C MET A 744 -10.37 -54.49 14.46
N THR A 745 -11.45 -53.85 14.03
CA THR A 745 -11.50 -52.40 13.80
C THR A 745 -12.67 -51.79 14.61
N SER A 746 -12.43 -50.66 15.20
CA SER A 746 -13.46 -49.80 15.80
C SER A 746 -13.79 -48.57 14.95
N ASP A 747 -13.32 -48.52 13.71
CA ASP A 747 -13.56 -47.43 12.79
C ASP A 747 -15.07 -47.31 12.50
N PRO A 748 -15.74 -46.23 12.85
CA PRO A 748 -17.18 -46.07 12.57
C PRO A 748 -17.54 -46.17 11.09
N ALA A 749 -16.62 -45.77 10.19
CA ALA A 749 -16.82 -45.88 8.75
C ALA A 749 -16.83 -47.32 8.25
N GLN A 750 -16.33 -48.28 9.06
CA GLN A 750 -16.27 -49.70 8.74
C GLN A 750 -17.20 -50.52 9.64
N SER A 751 -18.29 -49.98 10.16
CA SER A 751 -19.20 -50.65 11.10
C SER A 751 -19.85 -51.91 10.56
N THR A 752 -19.93 -52.09 9.23
CA THR A 752 -20.43 -53.29 8.55
C THR A 752 -19.37 -54.35 8.28
N ALA A 753 -18.07 -54.07 8.45
CA ALA A 753 -17.00 -55.00 8.13
C ALA A 753 -17.06 -56.24 9.02
N ALA A 754 -16.64 -57.39 8.47
CA ALA A 754 -16.65 -58.70 9.18
C ALA A 754 -15.75 -58.66 10.45
N ASN A 755 -14.71 -57.82 10.45
CA ASN A 755 -13.81 -57.65 11.60
C ASN A 755 -14.13 -56.42 12.42
N TYR A 756 -15.35 -55.85 12.35
CA TYR A 756 -15.75 -54.75 13.22
C TYR A 756 -15.90 -55.23 14.67
N ILE A 757 -15.42 -54.47 15.63
CA ILE A 757 -15.22 -54.92 17.01
C ILE A 757 -16.52 -55.44 17.68
N THR A 758 -17.69 -54.94 17.29
CA THR A 758 -19.00 -55.39 17.82
C THR A 758 -19.46 -56.73 17.21
N LYS A 759 -18.75 -57.25 16.20
CA LYS A 759 -18.97 -58.64 15.69
C LYS A 759 -18.58 -59.72 16.72
N ILE A 760 -17.83 -59.35 17.74
CA ILE A 760 -17.64 -60.19 18.93
C ILE A 760 -18.91 -60.03 19.77
N THR A 761 -19.87 -60.94 19.58
CA THR A 761 -21.20 -60.85 20.22
C THR A 761 -21.23 -61.17 21.72
N ASN A 762 -20.27 -61.96 22.18
CA ASN A 762 -20.17 -62.40 23.56
C ASN A 762 -18.72 -62.15 24.08
N PRO A 763 -18.28 -60.91 24.21
CA PRO A 763 -16.96 -60.67 24.73
C PRO A 763 -16.95 -61.00 26.23
N VAL A 764 -15.85 -61.60 26.68
CA VAL A 764 -15.66 -61.97 28.12
C VAL A 764 -14.61 -61.03 28.76
N GLU A 765 -14.72 -60.80 30.05
CA GLU A 765 -13.77 -60.00 30.80
C GLU A 765 -12.33 -60.51 30.61
N GLY A 766 -11.41 -59.62 30.27
CA GLY A 766 -10.02 -59.92 29.95
C GLY A 766 -9.76 -60.37 28.53
N MET A 767 -10.77 -60.48 27.66
CA MET A 767 -10.58 -60.78 26.22
C MET A 767 -9.73 -59.66 25.56
N MET A 768 -8.77 -60.04 24.74
CA MET A 768 -7.83 -59.14 24.08
C MET A 768 -7.96 -59.16 22.58
N VAL A 769 -7.98 -57.97 21.92
CA VAL A 769 -7.91 -57.81 20.48
C VAL A 769 -6.96 -56.63 20.16
N TYR A 770 -6.35 -56.65 19.01
CA TYR A 770 -5.65 -55.46 18.46
C TYR A 770 -6.62 -54.63 17.59
N ASP A 771 -6.89 -53.44 18.01
CA ASP A 771 -7.72 -52.51 17.26
C ASP A 771 -6.88 -51.79 16.21
N THR A 772 -7.18 -52.03 14.93
CA THR A 772 -6.46 -51.46 13.79
C THR A 772 -6.76 -49.97 13.58
N PHE A 773 -7.90 -49.49 14.07
CA PHE A 773 -8.27 -48.08 14.02
C PHE A 773 -7.59 -47.29 15.13
N SER A 774 -7.77 -47.67 16.39
CA SER A 774 -7.14 -47.01 17.53
C SER A 774 -5.66 -47.33 17.67
N LYS A 775 -5.13 -48.30 16.89
CA LYS A 775 -3.72 -48.79 16.93
C LYS A 775 -3.25 -49.19 18.29
N CYS A 776 -4.11 -49.78 19.09
CA CYS A 776 -3.82 -50.22 20.46
C CYS A 776 -4.27 -51.66 20.71
N LEU A 777 -3.66 -52.30 21.72
CA LEU A 777 -4.21 -53.53 22.31
C LEU A 777 -5.43 -53.15 23.13
N LYS A 778 -6.63 -53.65 22.77
CA LYS A 778 -7.83 -53.48 23.59
C LYS A 778 -8.06 -54.71 24.44
N ILE A 779 -8.45 -54.47 25.68
CA ILE A 779 -8.95 -55.43 26.64
C ILE A 779 -10.42 -55.13 26.89
N TYR A 780 -11.24 -56.20 26.91
CA TYR A 780 -12.61 -56.05 27.33
C TYR A 780 -12.66 -56.08 28.84
N SER A 781 -13.14 -54.97 29.42
CA SER A 781 -13.24 -54.78 30.88
C SER A 781 -14.39 -53.86 31.24
N ASP A 782 -15.10 -54.24 32.29
CA ASP A 782 -16.28 -53.50 32.79
C ASP A 782 -17.30 -53.24 31.69
N GLY A 783 -17.58 -54.23 30.89
CA GLY A 783 -18.59 -54.15 29.81
C GLY A 783 -18.16 -53.39 28.55
N ALA A 784 -16.91 -52.97 28.42
CA ALA A 784 -16.43 -52.17 27.30
C ALA A 784 -15.02 -52.54 26.85
N TRP A 785 -14.73 -52.28 25.55
CA TRP A 785 -13.40 -52.43 24.95
C TRP A 785 -12.55 -51.19 25.27
N LYS A 786 -11.52 -51.32 26.09
CA LYS A 786 -10.60 -50.23 26.53
C LYS A 786 -9.21 -50.47 25.97
N CYS A 787 -8.54 -49.41 25.48
CA CYS A 787 -7.13 -49.51 25.11
C CYS A 787 -6.27 -49.78 26.35
N PHE A 788 -5.37 -50.73 26.23
CA PHE A 788 -4.38 -51.03 27.27
C PHE A 788 -3.27 -49.97 27.20
N ASN A 789 -3.30 -48.99 28.09
CA ASN A 789 -2.40 -47.81 28.10
C ASN A 789 -1.52 -47.73 29.38
N LYS A 790 -1.54 -48.72 30.22
CA LYS A 790 -0.71 -48.69 31.41
C LYS A 790 0.72 -49.06 31.07
N PRO A 791 1.71 -48.19 31.40
CA PRO A 791 3.10 -48.58 31.28
C PRO A 791 3.33 -49.83 32.20
N ALA A 792 4.07 -50.78 31.68
CA ALA A 792 4.56 -51.85 32.51
C ALA A 792 5.42 -51.29 33.64
N CYS A 793 5.35 -51.89 34.80
CA CYS A 793 6.34 -51.59 35.83
C CYS A 793 7.73 -51.95 35.29
N PRO A 794 8.77 -51.12 35.66
CA PRO A 794 10.14 -51.43 35.26
C PRO A 794 10.62 -52.75 35.74
#